data_b925f3a55ecb07d91e5af3b129420cfb
#
_entry.id   b925f3a55ecb07d91e5af3b129420cfb
#
_cell.length_a   1.000
_cell.length_b   1.000
_cell.length_c   1.000
_cell.angle_alpha   90.00
_cell.angle_beta   90.00
_cell.angle_gamma   90.00
#
_symmetry.space_group_name_H-M   'P 1'
#
loop_
_entity.id
_entity.type
_entity.pdbx_description
1 polymer ?
#
loop_
_entity_poly.entity_id
_entity_poly.type
_entity_poly.pdbx_seq_one_letter_code
_entity_poly.pdbx_strand_id
1 'polypeptide(L)'
;MPSAQSKQSHAVLLTLVLVLCSSLYLLVYSGFTETTDTRFMFDAVESFVRHGDFLQDTTAGERMAWSYEEASSAYPLLPVDAEPLQILLASPLYWIAQQLPTIGMVHVVWLFNIMVMWVVLPIFYGYILNLGYDTGVAIVVTLVYATATSIVPYTKTFFQEPLTVAFVLSIAYAIRRWQGAHYRAWRWLGLALGLIVLGVFARRSILVAAPAWLLIASPYGDSLFRPYWRQVLLWCGIVALVVGLYYYTLPQSAQAIDLRRGHTGAWVWYDMMLRAANNQAIQGYLFSIGGSFWGTSPIILLGLVGMGWLGYQRTPRYALVTLTMTLTYVLFYAKVTSFEWFGGLSFPPRFLLALIPFWMLCSLPVWAWLLQPRMTFWRMLTALGTGGLLLYSLWIQFNGVSYWWGVYSQLLPAEAQGFTEWYGGLNRWEYLRWNLLPTQWGIRPFDFIWIRNENMAWVMVFAGLALSSLVCLAWIHRLPVRLQRTLATLHVLGLLVGVGWGMVAVRHDPAYLGFSDGLHRLVDAVNQHLDAGDTLLIANPGYEKFTMNYGKFKPDVRVIGLPLHPGEQPSPDQYPLVQGENPLTLMQRPTVQLIDTVARRNGRLWVLYDNSQFIPWSIRPVERYMTQYYFPVQEQVLSGEDGLVVRLVEYHTAVSHAPFAMQPAQQSLSVCFAEQLCLKGLTLSGGKRFDEGEVIPIATEWYALGEVPTDYVIALFLADAKNQVVAQAQDSQPVAGFYPTSQWQPFAPVWDHRAIRLPNALPAGEYHLLVAVYHFDSRGQLTRLPVDAASSLESGTIASLPINILVEK
;
A
#
# COMPACT_ATOMS: atom_id res chain seq x y z
N MET A 1 23.03 41.87 9.55
CA MET A 1 23.29 40.49 9.07
C MET A 1 24.04 39.72 10.15
N PRO A 2 23.64 38.52 10.57
CA PRO A 2 24.42 37.74 11.53
C PRO A 2 25.80 37.44 10.95
N SER A 3 26.85 37.49 11.81
CA SER A 3 28.22 37.18 11.40
C SER A 3 28.33 35.75 10.82
N ALA A 4 29.32 35.47 10.00
CA ALA A 4 29.55 34.14 9.44
C ALA A 4 29.68 33.07 10.56
N GLN A 5 30.23 33.46 11.70
CA GLN A 5 30.38 32.62 12.87
C GLN A 5 29.01 32.29 13.53
N SER A 6 28.08 33.25 13.59
CA SER A 6 26.70 33.02 14.05
C SER A 6 25.94 32.04 13.14
N LYS A 7 26.04 32.18 11.81
CA LYS A 7 25.39 31.26 10.86
C LYS A 7 25.91 29.82 10.98
N GLN A 8 27.19 29.65 11.25
CA GLN A 8 27.81 28.34 11.41
C GLN A 8 27.33 27.63 12.68
N SER A 9 27.19 28.36 13.79
CA SER A 9 26.61 27.80 15.02
C SER A 9 25.16 27.33 14.84
N HIS A 10 24.34 28.07 14.10
CA HIS A 10 22.94 27.67 13.80
C HIS A 10 22.87 26.38 13.00
N ALA A 11 23.74 26.19 11.99
CA ALA A 11 23.77 24.97 11.20
C ALA A 11 24.11 23.74 12.05
N VAL A 12 25.10 23.84 12.93
CA VAL A 12 25.49 22.76 13.85
C VAL A 12 24.36 22.39 14.81
N LEU A 13 23.76 23.41 15.43
CA LEU A 13 22.64 23.20 16.37
C LEU A 13 21.46 22.50 15.68
N LEU A 14 21.11 22.96 14.48
CA LEU A 14 20.04 22.38 13.70
C LEU A 14 20.36 20.93 13.29
N THR A 15 21.60 20.63 12.89
CA THR A 15 22.03 19.26 12.58
C THR A 15 21.84 18.34 13.79
N LEU A 16 22.23 18.77 14.99
CA LEU A 16 22.03 17.98 16.20
C LEU A 16 20.53 17.79 16.53
N VAL A 17 19.69 18.81 16.33
CA VAL A 17 18.23 18.68 16.46
C VAL A 17 17.69 17.61 15.48
N LEU A 18 18.15 17.65 14.23
CA LEU A 18 17.72 16.68 13.21
C LEU A 18 18.15 15.26 13.57
N VAL A 19 19.39 15.07 14.00
CA VAL A 19 19.88 13.74 14.42
C VAL A 19 19.13 13.24 15.66
N LEU A 20 18.90 14.10 16.65
CA LEU A 20 18.09 13.78 17.83
C LEU A 20 16.68 13.30 17.45
N CYS A 21 15.97 14.12 16.67
CA CYS A 21 14.62 13.77 16.25
C CYS A 21 14.57 12.52 15.40
N SER A 22 15.49 12.38 14.44
CA SER A 22 15.57 11.16 13.60
C SER A 22 15.84 9.92 14.42
N SER A 23 16.73 10.00 15.41
CA SER A 23 17.02 8.89 16.32
C SER A 23 15.78 8.49 17.13
N LEU A 24 15.00 9.47 17.61
CA LEU A 24 13.74 9.21 18.32
C LEU A 24 12.70 8.57 17.40
N TYR A 25 12.59 9.02 16.15
CA TYR A 25 11.66 8.43 15.16
C TYR A 25 12.08 7.00 14.80
N LEU A 26 13.38 6.75 14.67
CA LEU A 26 13.91 5.40 14.41
C LEU A 26 13.72 4.46 15.59
N LEU A 27 13.76 4.95 16.84
CA LEU A 27 13.43 4.14 18.01
C LEU A 27 12.03 3.53 17.95
N VAL A 28 11.06 4.31 17.45
CA VAL A 28 9.64 3.91 17.35
C VAL A 28 9.25 3.47 15.94
N TYR A 29 10.22 3.29 15.07
CA TYR A 29 9.99 2.89 13.69
C TYR A 29 9.39 1.48 13.60
N SER A 30 8.29 1.34 12.84
CA SER A 30 7.64 0.04 12.65
C SER A 30 8.03 -0.63 11.33
N GLY A 31 8.29 0.14 10.30
CA GLY A 31 8.49 -0.37 8.93
C GLY A 31 7.30 -1.20 8.45
N PHE A 32 6.08 -0.84 8.78
CA PHE A 32 4.86 -1.62 8.61
C PHE A 32 3.78 -0.81 7.92
N THR A 33 2.98 -1.43 7.04
CA THR A 33 1.84 -0.79 6.37
C THR A 33 0.70 -0.57 7.35
N GLU A 34 0.38 0.70 7.62
CA GLU A 34 -0.63 1.04 8.62
C GLU A 34 -2.06 0.87 8.09
N THR A 35 -2.29 1.18 6.82
CA THR A 35 -3.63 1.17 6.21
C THR A 35 -3.57 0.85 4.72
N THR A 36 -4.73 0.58 4.14
CA THR A 36 -4.92 0.38 2.70
C THR A 36 -4.42 1.58 1.89
N ASP A 37 -4.62 2.83 2.38
CA ASP A 37 -4.15 4.03 1.68
C ASP A 37 -2.62 4.04 1.49
N THR A 38 -1.86 3.62 2.52
CA THR A 38 -0.40 3.56 2.43
C THR A 38 0.08 2.44 1.51
N ARG A 39 -0.68 1.35 1.43
CA ARG A 39 -0.45 0.26 0.49
C ARG A 39 -0.67 0.72 -0.95
N PHE A 40 -1.76 1.43 -1.24
CA PHE A 40 -2.02 2.01 -2.56
C PHE A 40 -0.91 2.96 -3.02
N MET A 41 -0.44 3.80 -2.11
CA MET A 41 0.67 4.70 -2.41
C MET A 41 1.98 3.96 -2.69
N PHE A 42 2.24 2.89 -1.95
CA PHE A 42 3.42 2.06 -2.18
C PHE A 42 3.36 1.33 -3.52
N ASP A 43 2.19 0.76 -3.85
CA ASP A 43 1.91 0.10 -5.11
C ASP A 43 2.14 1.04 -6.31
N ALA A 44 1.72 2.30 -6.18
CA ALA A 44 1.99 3.31 -7.19
C ALA A 44 3.48 3.65 -7.33
N VAL A 45 4.25 3.65 -6.23
CA VAL A 45 5.72 3.83 -6.28
C VAL A 45 6.37 2.66 -7.00
N GLU A 46 5.93 1.44 -6.70
CA GLU A 46 6.36 0.22 -7.36
C GLU A 46 6.12 0.29 -8.86
N SER A 47 4.87 0.54 -9.27
CA SER A 47 4.47 0.60 -10.66
C SER A 47 5.25 1.67 -11.44
N PHE A 48 5.45 2.84 -10.83
CA PHE A 48 6.24 3.90 -11.45
C PHE A 48 7.72 3.49 -11.67
N VAL A 49 8.35 2.87 -10.69
CA VAL A 49 9.78 2.47 -10.80
C VAL A 49 9.95 1.33 -11.80
N ARG A 50 9.02 0.36 -11.82
CA ARG A 50 9.15 -0.85 -12.64
C ARG A 50 8.60 -0.67 -14.05
N HIS A 51 7.48 0.01 -14.19
CA HIS A 51 6.72 0.09 -15.44
C HIS A 51 6.63 1.50 -16.03
N GLY A 52 6.98 2.53 -15.26
CA GLY A 52 6.90 3.94 -15.69
C GLY A 52 5.48 4.49 -15.70
N ASP A 53 4.53 3.82 -15.05
CA ASP A 53 3.13 4.23 -14.97
C ASP A 53 2.67 4.38 -13.50
N PHE A 54 1.41 4.76 -13.28
CA PHE A 54 0.80 4.94 -11.96
C PHE A 54 -0.41 4.00 -11.80
N LEU A 55 -0.27 2.76 -12.24
CA LEU A 55 -1.32 1.76 -12.12
C LEU A 55 -1.21 1.02 -10.79
N GLN A 56 -2.30 0.41 -10.35
CA GLN A 56 -2.36 -0.39 -9.13
C GLN A 56 -2.40 -1.86 -9.50
N ASP A 57 -1.27 -2.52 -9.36
CA ASP A 57 -1.13 -3.93 -9.71
C ASP A 57 -1.52 -4.85 -8.54
N THR A 58 -1.14 -4.46 -7.30
CA THR A 58 -1.32 -5.29 -6.11
C THR A 58 -2.71 -5.22 -5.53
N THR A 59 -3.40 -4.10 -5.69
CA THR A 59 -4.68 -3.80 -5.04
C THR A 59 -5.81 -3.57 -6.02
N ALA A 60 -5.53 -3.75 -7.33
CA ALA A 60 -6.51 -3.56 -8.39
C ALA A 60 -7.80 -4.37 -8.13
N GLY A 61 -7.66 -5.63 -7.71
CA GLY A 61 -8.79 -6.47 -7.39
C GLY A 61 -9.63 -5.99 -6.21
N GLU A 62 -9.01 -5.46 -5.17
CA GLU A 62 -9.72 -4.89 -4.01
C GLU A 62 -10.53 -3.65 -4.42
N ARG A 63 -9.96 -2.75 -5.21
CA ARG A 63 -10.68 -1.57 -5.72
C ARG A 63 -11.78 -1.93 -6.70
N MET A 64 -11.56 -2.91 -7.56
CA MET A 64 -12.60 -3.37 -8.48
C MET A 64 -13.81 -3.95 -7.76
N ALA A 65 -13.62 -4.56 -6.58
CA ALA A 65 -14.73 -5.02 -5.75
C ALA A 65 -15.64 -3.88 -5.24
N TRP A 66 -15.12 -2.66 -5.13
CA TRP A 66 -15.88 -1.48 -4.70
C TRP A 66 -16.53 -0.69 -5.85
N SER A 67 -15.98 -0.78 -7.06
CA SER A 67 -16.41 0.00 -8.23
C SER A 67 -16.94 -0.88 -9.38
N TYR A 68 -17.71 -1.87 -9.04
CA TYR A 68 -18.13 -2.98 -9.88
C TYR A 68 -18.72 -2.62 -11.26
N GLU A 69 -19.51 -1.55 -11.40
CA GLU A 69 -20.17 -1.20 -12.65
C GLU A 69 -19.25 -0.48 -13.66
N GLU A 70 -18.17 0.15 -13.19
CA GLU A 70 -17.25 0.89 -14.06
C GLU A 70 -16.05 0.05 -14.54
N ALA A 71 -15.73 -1.03 -13.87
CA ALA A 71 -14.63 -1.92 -14.23
C ALA A 71 -14.90 -2.77 -15.49
N SER A 72 -16.08 -2.60 -16.12
CA SER A 72 -16.43 -3.29 -17.37
C SER A 72 -15.65 -2.81 -18.60
N SER A 73 -14.96 -1.69 -18.50
CA SER A 73 -14.14 -1.17 -19.60
C SER A 73 -12.68 -1.63 -19.48
N ALA A 74 -12.20 -2.19 -20.50
CA ALA A 74 -10.86 -2.47 -21.03
C ALA A 74 -9.59 -2.56 -20.09
N TYR A 75 -9.61 -2.18 -18.81
CA TYR A 75 -8.41 -2.11 -17.97
C TYR A 75 -8.62 -2.75 -16.60
N PRO A 76 -7.95 -3.88 -16.29
CA PRO A 76 -7.94 -4.47 -14.95
C PRO A 76 -7.10 -3.66 -13.97
N LEU A 77 -6.16 -2.86 -14.49
CA LEU A 77 -5.25 -2.03 -13.71
C LEU A 77 -5.83 -0.62 -13.63
N LEU A 78 -6.11 -0.17 -12.42
CA LEU A 78 -6.70 1.14 -12.20
C LEU A 78 -5.61 2.19 -11.96
N PRO A 79 -5.76 3.41 -12.49
CA PRO A 79 -4.89 4.52 -12.11
C PRO A 79 -5.00 4.78 -10.60
N VAL A 80 -3.87 5.11 -9.98
CA VAL A 80 -3.84 5.53 -8.59
C VAL A 80 -4.57 6.86 -8.46
N ASP A 81 -5.59 6.91 -7.59
CA ASP A 81 -6.26 8.16 -7.22
C ASP A 81 -5.46 8.89 -6.12
N ALA A 82 -4.23 9.24 -6.44
CA ALA A 82 -3.33 9.97 -5.57
C ALA A 82 -2.50 10.98 -6.37
N GLU A 83 -2.10 12.05 -5.72
CA GLU A 83 -1.23 13.05 -6.31
C GLU A 83 0.18 12.48 -6.53
N PRO A 84 0.80 12.72 -7.70
CA PRO A 84 1.99 11.98 -8.13
C PRO A 84 3.30 12.38 -7.41
N LEU A 85 3.38 13.52 -6.75
CA LEU A 85 4.66 14.03 -6.27
C LEU A 85 5.28 13.18 -5.16
N GLN A 86 4.48 12.64 -4.22
CA GLN A 86 5.01 11.74 -3.20
C GLN A 86 5.55 10.45 -3.82
N ILE A 87 4.85 9.93 -4.82
CA ILE A 87 5.26 8.73 -5.56
C ILE A 87 6.62 8.97 -6.19
N LEU A 88 6.77 10.09 -6.92
CA LEU A 88 8.03 10.46 -7.58
C LEU A 88 9.18 10.69 -6.57
N LEU A 89 8.91 11.35 -5.44
CA LEU A 89 9.91 11.62 -4.42
C LEU A 89 10.34 10.36 -3.64
N ALA A 90 9.46 9.38 -3.51
CA ALA A 90 9.74 8.12 -2.84
C ALA A 90 10.38 7.07 -3.77
N SER A 91 10.25 7.22 -5.09
CA SER A 91 10.80 6.30 -6.09
C SER A 91 12.29 6.00 -5.94
N PRO A 92 13.17 6.97 -5.59
CA PRO A 92 14.57 6.66 -5.33
C PRO A 92 14.77 5.70 -4.16
N LEU A 93 13.94 5.77 -3.11
CA LEU A 93 14.01 4.85 -1.97
C LEU A 93 13.60 3.44 -2.39
N TYR A 94 12.55 3.32 -3.19
CA TYR A 94 12.13 2.05 -3.76
C TYR A 94 13.23 1.46 -4.66
N TRP A 95 13.81 2.26 -5.54
CA TRP A 95 14.90 1.84 -6.41
C TRP A 95 16.12 1.34 -5.62
N ILE A 96 16.50 2.06 -4.53
CA ILE A 96 17.58 1.61 -3.63
C ILE A 96 17.21 0.27 -2.99
N ALA A 97 15.99 0.15 -2.46
CA ALA A 97 15.52 -1.08 -1.83
C ALA A 97 15.53 -2.27 -2.79
N GLN A 98 15.21 -2.04 -4.06
CA GLN A 98 15.24 -3.05 -5.11
C GLN A 98 16.65 -3.63 -5.32
N GLN A 99 17.70 -2.82 -5.12
CA GLN A 99 19.08 -3.25 -5.23
C GLN A 99 19.61 -4.01 -3.99
N LEU A 100 18.83 -4.04 -2.90
CA LEU A 100 19.22 -4.68 -1.65
C LEU A 100 18.47 -6.02 -1.50
N PRO A 101 19.08 -7.17 -1.83
CA PRO A 101 18.35 -8.43 -2.02
C PRO A 101 17.63 -8.93 -0.76
N THR A 102 18.16 -8.65 0.43
CA THR A 102 17.67 -9.19 1.70
C THR A 102 16.86 -8.20 2.55
N ILE A 103 16.64 -6.97 2.07
CA ILE A 103 15.91 -5.94 2.81
C ILE A 103 14.53 -5.76 2.20
N GLY A 104 13.49 -5.77 3.03
CA GLY A 104 12.12 -5.54 2.59
C GLY A 104 11.94 -4.16 1.95
N MET A 105 11.20 -4.08 0.87
CA MET A 105 10.96 -2.84 0.13
C MET A 105 10.32 -1.78 1.02
N VAL A 106 9.35 -2.19 1.83
CA VAL A 106 8.62 -1.31 2.76
C VAL A 106 9.55 -0.73 3.82
N HIS A 107 10.52 -1.50 4.33
CA HIS A 107 11.48 -1.02 5.33
C HIS A 107 12.29 0.19 4.87
N VAL A 108 12.55 0.32 3.57
CA VAL A 108 13.29 1.47 3.03
C VAL A 108 12.35 2.61 2.66
N VAL A 109 11.22 2.31 2.01
CA VAL A 109 10.28 3.34 1.54
C VAL A 109 9.61 4.08 2.70
N TRP A 110 9.30 3.40 3.80
CA TRP A 110 8.70 4.03 5.01
C TRP A 110 9.63 5.02 5.73
N LEU A 111 10.93 5.03 5.43
CA LEU A 111 11.84 6.09 5.89
C LEU A 111 11.51 7.47 5.27
N PHE A 112 10.68 7.52 4.23
CA PHE A 112 10.35 8.73 3.48
C PHE A 112 9.87 9.86 4.39
N ASN A 113 8.93 9.62 5.30
CA ASN A 113 8.40 10.66 6.15
C ASN A 113 9.40 11.14 7.23
N ILE A 114 10.35 10.29 7.65
CA ILE A 114 11.49 10.74 8.47
C ILE A 114 12.35 11.72 7.66
N MET A 115 12.58 11.45 6.37
CA MET A 115 13.34 12.36 5.49
C MET A 115 12.57 13.66 5.24
N VAL A 116 11.24 13.64 5.12
CA VAL A 116 10.41 14.84 5.01
C VAL A 116 10.60 15.75 6.23
N MET A 117 10.78 15.19 7.43
CA MET A 117 11.07 15.98 8.63
C MET A 117 12.41 16.71 8.56
N TRP A 118 13.37 16.26 7.75
CA TRP A 118 14.61 17.00 7.46
C TRP A 118 14.38 18.28 6.66
N VAL A 119 13.23 18.45 6.07
CA VAL A 119 12.77 19.69 5.44
C VAL A 119 11.92 20.51 6.40
N VAL A 120 10.97 19.87 7.09
CA VAL A 120 10.00 20.53 7.97
C VAL A 120 10.69 21.22 9.14
N LEU A 121 11.58 20.50 9.86
CA LEU A 121 12.20 21.04 11.08
C LEU A 121 13.13 22.23 10.83
N PRO A 122 14.02 22.22 9.80
CA PRO A 122 14.81 23.39 9.46
C PRO A 122 13.98 24.62 9.08
N ILE A 123 12.91 24.42 8.34
CA ILE A 123 12.02 25.51 7.93
C ILE A 123 11.28 26.07 9.14
N PHE A 124 10.78 25.20 10.02
CA PHE A 124 10.11 25.61 11.24
C PHE A 124 11.05 26.39 12.19
N TYR A 125 12.26 25.85 12.42
CA TYR A 125 13.31 26.53 13.17
C TYR A 125 13.66 27.89 12.55
N GLY A 126 13.90 27.95 11.26
CA GLY A 126 14.19 29.16 10.52
C GLY A 126 13.04 30.18 10.56
N TYR A 127 11.79 29.71 10.61
CA TYR A 127 10.61 30.53 10.73
C TYR A 127 10.58 31.23 12.09
N ILE A 128 10.84 30.51 13.19
CA ILE A 128 10.89 31.08 14.55
C ILE A 128 11.96 32.14 14.65
N LEU A 129 13.16 31.88 14.11
CA LEU A 129 14.23 32.90 14.05
C LEU A 129 13.83 34.15 13.22
N ASN A 130 13.11 33.92 12.10
CA ASN A 130 12.64 35.01 11.26
C ASN A 130 11.55 35.87 11.94
N LEU A 131 10.85 35.30 12.93
CA LEU A 131 9.91 36.03 13.77
C LEU A 131 10.59 36.86 14.87
N GLY A 132 11.91 36.76 15.00
CA GLY A 132 12.71 37.53 15.94
C GLY A 132 12.92 36.89 17.30
N TYR A 133 12.57 35.60 17.46
CA TYR A 133 12.86 34.87 18.69
C TYR A 133 14.30 34.37 18.72
N ASP A 134 14.84 34.15 19.91
CA ASP A 134 16.21 33.67 20.08
C ASP A 134 16.38 32.18 19.74
N THR A 135 17.64 31.78 19.63
CA THR A 135 18.02 30.41 19.27
C THR A 135 17.53 29.36 20.28
N GLY A 136 17.53 29.68 21.57
CA GLY A 136 17.06 28.78 22.62
C GLY A 136 15.57 28.46 22.48
N VAL A 137 14.74 29.53 22.27
CA VAL A 137 13.31 29.36 21.98
C VAL A 137 13.11 28.54 20.71
N ALA A 138 13.88 28.83 19.65
CA ALA A 138 13.75 28.15 18.39
C ALA A 138 14.06 26.64 18.53
N ILE A 139 15.12 26.27 19.26
CA ILE A 139 15.47 24.86 19.51
C ILE A 139 14.37 24.16 20.32
N VAL A 140 13.98 24.74 21.46
CA VAL A 140 13.00 24.12 22.37
C VAL A 140 11.66 23.91 21.68
N VAL A 141 11.14 24.95 21.01
CA VAL A 141 9.84 24.82 20.33
C VAL A 141 9.89 23.89 19.14
N THR A 142 11.00 23.81 18.41
CA THR A 142 11.20 22.83 17.34
C THR A 142 11.24 21.40 17.89
N LEU A 143 11.91 21.17 19.00
CA LEU A 143 11.94 19.85 19.66
C LEU A 143 10.55 19.48 20.17
N VAL A 144 9.83 20.39 20.82
CA VAL A 144 8.46 20.14 21.30
C VAL A 144 7.53 19.82 20.13
N TYR A 145 7.61 20.58 19.03
CA TYR A 145 6.86 20.28 17.82
C TYR A 145 7.18 18.89 17.30
N ALA A 146 8.47 18.55 17.20
CA ALA A 146 8.95 17.28 16.64
C ALA A 146 8.62 16.05 17.50
N THR A 147 8.41 16.22 18.82
CA THR A 147 8.28 15.06 19.74
C THR A 147 6.95 14.97 20.47
N ALA A 148 6.27 16.10 20.68
CA ALA A 148 5.08 16.18 21.52
C ALA A 148 3.79 16.54 20.75
N THR A 149 3.80 16.40 19.43
CA THR A 149 2.61 16.66 18.59
C THR A 149 2.28 15.48 17.72
N SER A 150 1.07 15.45 17.18
CA SER A 150 0.57 14.36 16.33
C SER A 150 1.34 14.19 15.00
N ILE A 151 2.37 14.96 14.74
CA ILE A 151 3.30 14.68 13.64
C ILE A 151 4.11 13.38 13.88
N VAL A 152 4.36 13.02 15.15
CA VAL A 152 5.22 11.88 15.53
C VAL A 152 4.67 10.55 15.00
N PRO A 153 3.40 10.17 15.21
CA PRO A 153 2.85 8.93 14.66
C PRO A 153 2.96 8.83 13.14
N TYR A 154 2.95 9.95 12.43
CA TYR A 154 3.04 9.96 10.97
C TYR A 154 4.46 9.84 10.43
N THR A 155 5.49 10.03 11.25
CA THR A 155 6.88 9.83 10.82
C THR A 155 7.21 8.36 10.53
N LYS A 156 6.48 7.41 11.15
CA LYS A 156 6.66 5.98 10.94
C LYS A 156 5.81 5.40 9.80
N THR A 157 5.05 6.22 9.09
CA THR A 157 4.08 5.82 8.06
C THR A 157 4.45 6.37 6.69
N PHE A 158 3.72 5.95 5.66
CA PHE A 158 3.88 6.47 4.29
C PHE A 158 2.72 7.38 3.87
N PHE A 159 2.03 8.01 4.82
CA PHE A 159 0.97 8.99 4.54
C PHE A 159 1.49 10.29 3.95
N GLN A 160 0.64 10.98 3.15
CA GLN A 160 0.96 12.25 2.46
C GLN A 160 0.95 13.47 3.39
N GLU A 161 0.40 13.37 4.58
CA GLU A 161 0.20 14.49 5.49
C GLU A 161 1.51 15.17 5.91
N PRO A 162 2.61 14.47 6.24
CA PRO A 162 3.89 15.14 6.53
C PRO A 162 4.44 15.93 5.35
N LEU A 163 4.29 15.42 4.13
CA LEU A 163 4.68 16.16 2.91
C LEU A 163 3.80 17.40 2.71
N THR A 164 2.50 17.30 3.00
CA THR A 164 1.57 18.44 2.99
C THR A 164 2.01 19.51 3.98
N VAL A 165 2.39 19.11 5.20
CA VAL A 165 2.96 20.03 6.21
C VAL A 165 4.22 20.73 5.67
N ALA A 166 5.12 19.98 5.03
CA ALA A 166 6.35 20.52 4.46
C ALA A 166 6.05 21.63 3.44
N PHE A 167 5.10 21.41 2.52
CA PHE A 167 4.71 22.42 1.53
C PHE A 167 4.02 23.62 2.16
N VAL A 168 2.99 23.38 2.98
CA VAL A 168 2.21 24.49 3.59
C VAL A 168 3.11 25.40 4.42
N LEU A 169 4.01 24.83 5.21
CA LEU A 169 4.95 25.57 6.04
C LEU A 169 6.03 26.28 5.21
N SER A 170 6.58 25.63 4.17
CA SER A 170 7.61 26.19 3.29
C SER A 170 7.09 27.39 2.50
N ILE A 171 5.86 27.29 1.98
CA ILE A 171 5.18 28.39 1.28
C ILE A 171 5.00 29.57 2.23
N ALA A 172 4.46 29.31 3.42
CA ALA A 172 4.26 30.36 4.44
C ALA A 172 5.58 31.03 4.83
N TYR A 173 6.67 30.23 4.99
CA TYR A 173 7.99 30.78 5.30
C TYR A 173 8.55 31.61 4.14
N ALA A 174 8.43 31.16 2.90
CA ALA A 174 8.89 31.90 1.72
C ALA A 174 8.13 33.24 1.58
N ILE A 175 6.82 33.26 1.76
CA ILE A 175 5.99 34.46 1.75
C ILE A 175 6.43 35.40 2.88
N ARG A 176 6.66 34.88 4.09
CA ARG A 176 7.15 35.68 5.21
C ARG A 176 8.52 36.32 4.93
N ARG A 177 9.43 35.55 4.28
CA ARG A 177 10.75 36.07 3.87
C ARG A 177 10.64 37.17 2.81
N TRP A 178 9.70 37.04 1.88
CA TRP A 178 9.39 38.05 0.89
C TRP A 178 8.84 39.34 1.55
N GLN A 179 7.85 39.20 2.42
CA GLN A 179 7.26 40.28 3.20
C GLN A 179 8.30 40.98 4.08
N GLY A 180 9.12 40.20 4.81
CA GLY A 180 10.18 40.74 5.68
C GLY A 180 11.31 41.46 4.93
N ALA A 181 11.46 41.21 3.63
CA ALA A 181 12.33 41.94 2.72
C ALA A 181 11.62 43.15 2.07
N HIS A 182 10.58 43.65 2.64
CA HIS A 182 9.76 44.79 2.14
C HIS A 182 9.33 44.56 0.67
N TYR A 183 8.96 43.31 0.33
CA TYR A 183 8.52 42.88 -1.01
C TYR A 183 9.55 43.03 -2.14
N ARG A 184 10.81 43.34 -1.82
CA ARG A 184 11.87 43.55 -2.82
C ARG A 184 12.57 42.27 -3.23
N ALA A 185 12.53 41.21 -2.43
CA ALA A 185 13.23 39.95 -2.71
C ALA A 185 12.36 38.97 -3.50
N TRP A 186 12.09 39.29 -4.75
CA TRP A 186 11.23 38.51 -5.67
C TRP A 186 11.56 37.02 -5.75
N ARG A 187 12.81 36.62 -5.49
CA ARG A 187 13.21 35.23 -5.39
C ARG A 187 12.39 34.41 -4.40
N TRP A 188 11.96 35.03 -3.30
CA TRP A 188 11.15 34.37 -2.29
C TRP A 188 9.69 34.22 -2.74
N LEU A 189 9.16 35.18 -3.48
CA LEU A 189 7.84 35.07 -4.08
C LEU A 189 7.87 34.00 -5.18
N GLY A 190 8.88 34.01 -6.06
CA GLY A 190 9.06 32.97 -7.08
C GLY A 190 9.16 31.57 -6.46
N LEU A 191 9.91 31.44 -5.35
CA LEU A 191 9.97 30.19 -4.60
C LEU A 191 8.59 29.78 -4.05
N ALA A 192 7.83 30.70 -3.45
CA ALA A 192 6.51 30.41 -2.92
C ALA A 192 5.56 29.95 -4.02
N LEU A 193 5.54 30.61 -5.18
CA LEU A 193 4.71 30.23 -6.32
C LEU A 193 5.12 28.86 -6.89
N GLY A 194 6.42 28.59 -7.03
CA GLY A 194 6.92 27.28 -7.45
C GLY A 194 6.53 26.18 -6.46
N LEU A 195 6.64 26.45 -5.15
CA LEU A 195 6.22 25.50 -4.12
C LEU A 195 4.69 25.29 -4.11
N ILE A 196 3.88 26.30 -4.45
CA ILE A 196 2.42 26.13 -4.60
C ILE A 196 2.14 25.17 -5.75
N VAL A 197 2.76 25.39 -6.91
CA VAL A 197 2.57 24.51 -8.08
C VAL A 197 2.98 23.07 -7.75
N LEU A 198 4.19 22.86 -7.22
CA LEU A 198 4.65 21.52 -6.84
C LEU A 198 3.78 20.92 -5.73
N GLY A 199 3.35 21.72 -4.76
CA GLY A 199 2.55 21.25 -3.65
C GLY A 199 1.16 20.77 -4.06
N VAL A 200 0.56 21.33 -5.13
CA VAL A 200 -0.70 20.83 -5.69
C VAL A 200 -0.52 19.39 -6.21
N PHE A 201 0.65 19.05 -6.76
CA PHE A 201 0.99 17.68 -7.15
C PHE A 201 1.32 16.77 -5.95
N ALA A 202 1.63 17.36 -4.77
CA ALA A 202 1.76 16.59 -3.53
C ALA A 202 0.41 16.34 -2.87
N ARG A 203 -0.46 17.36 -2.85
CA ARG A 203 -1.85 17.27 -2.36
C ARG A 203 -2.63 18.54 -2.72
N ARG A 204 -3.72 18.38 -3.46
CA ARG A 204 -4.57 19.52 -3.90
C ARG A 204 -5.07 20.37 -2.72
N SER A 205 -5.32 19.73 -1.56
CA SER A 205 -5.82 20.41 -0.36
C SER A 205 -4.86 21.43 0.27
N ILE A 206 -3.60 21.55 -0.16
CA ILE A 206 -2.71 22.63 0.28
C ILE A 206 -3.31 24.02 -0.02
N LEU A 207 -4.11 24.15 -1.09
CA LEU A 207 -4.74 25.40 -1.48
C LEU A 207 -5.72 25.93 -0.43
N VAL A 208 -6.18 25.08 0.47
CA VAL A 208 -7.02 25.47 1.63
C VAL A 208 -6.27 26.45 2.55
N ALA A 209 -4.93 26.44 2.55
CA ALA A 209 -4.10 27.41 3.28
C ALA A 209 -3.98 28.78 2.59
N ALA A 210 -4.44 28.94 1.36
CA ALA A 210 -4.24 30.19 0.59
C ALA A 210 -4.75 31.45 1.31
N PRO A 211 -5.92 31.48 1.98
CA PRO A 211 -6.36 32.66 2.72
C PRO A 211 -5.37 33.05 3.84
N ALA A 212 -4.78 32.08 4.53
CA ALA A 212 -3.77 32.33 5.56
C ALA A 212 -2.46 32.85 4.96
N TRP A 213 -2.03 32.34 3.80
CA TRP A 213 -0.86 32.84 3.08
C TRP A 213 -1.04 34.30 2.63
N LEU A 214 -2.25 34.68 2.19
CA LEU A 214 -2.57 36.08 1.86
C LEU A 214 -2.49 36.99 3.08
N LEU A 215 -2.90 36.53 4.27
CA LEU A 215 -2.73 37.25 5.51
C LEU A 215 -1.25 37.46 5.88
N ILE A 216 -0.39 36.43 5.65
CA ILE A 216 1.06 36.57 5.85
C ILE A 216 1.63 37.58 4.87
N ALA A 217 1.21 37.54 3.59
CA ALA A 217 1.66 38.48 2.57
C ALA A 217 1.20 39.90 2.78
N SER A 218 0.10 40.13 3.49
CA SER A 218 -0.52 41.42 3.64
C SER A 218 0.43 42.43 4.32
N PRO A 219 0.59 43.68 3.81
CA PRO A 219 1.34 44.72 4.45
C PRO A 219 0.66 45.21 5.74
N TYR A 220 -0.64 45.01 5.90
CA TYR A 220 -1.48 45.52 6.98
C TYR A 220 -1.68 44.57 8.16
N GLY A 221 -1.01 43.41 8.18
CA GLY A 221 -1.29 42.30 9.10
C GLY A 221 -1.22 42.64 10.60
N ASP A 222 -0.39 43.63 11.00
CA ASP A 222 -0.27 44.07 12.40
C ASP A 222 -1.09 45.33 12.71
N SER A 223 -1.61 45.99 11.68
CA SER A 223 -2.44 47.21 11.82
C SER A 223 -3.95 46.92 11.70
N LEU A 224 -4.36 45.69 11.46
CA LEU A 224 -5.76 45.28 11.28
C LEU A 224 -6.69 45.59 12.47
N PHE A 225 -6.12 45.86 13.67
CA PHE A 225 -6.86 46.29 14.87
C PHE A 225 -6.87 47.82 15.12
N ARG A 226 -6.22 48.62 14.24
CA ARG A 226 -6.46 50.07 14.23
C ARG A 226 -7.64 50.33 13.29
N PRO A 227 -8.40 51.43 13.37
CA PRO A 227 -9.83 51.62 13.09
C PRO A 227 -10.35 51.16 11.72
N TYR A 228 -9.77 50.15 11.14
CA TYR A 228 -10.10 49.60 9.81
C TYR A 228 -11.00 48.36 9.88
N TRP A 229 -12.01 48.35 10.79
CA TRP A 229 -13.02 47.29 10.84
C TRP A 229 -13.62 46.99 9.45
N ARG A 230 -13.65 47.96 8.53
CA ARG A 230 -14.08 47.78 7.13
C ARG A 230 -13.14 46.86 6.36
N GLN A 231 -11.83 46.89 6.60
CA GLN A 231 -10.87 45.97 5.94
C GLN A 231 -10.91 44.57 6.56
N VAL A 232 -11.16 44.45 7.85
CA VAL A 232 -11.41 43.14 8.49
C VAL A 232 -12.66 42.53 7.91
N LEU A 233 -13.75 43.27 7.76
CA LEU A 233 -14.98 42.80 7.11
C LEU A 233 -14.76 42.48 5.65
N LEU A 234 -13.96 43.25 4.91
CA LEU A 234 -13.59 42.92 3.52
C LEU A 234 -12.83 41.60 3.43
N TRP A 235 -11.82 41.39 4.28
CA TRP A 235 -11.05 40.15 4.32
C TRP A 235 -11.87 38.97 4.80
N CYS A 236 -12.71 39.13 5.80
CA CYS A 236 -13.68 38.13 6.22
C CYS A 236 -14.66 37.80 5.07
N GLY A 237 -15.09 38.81 4.33
CA GLY A 237 -15.94 38.69 3.16
C GLY A 237 -15.24 37.93 2.00
N ILE A 238 -13.96 38.26 1.73
CA ILE A 238 -13.16 37.54 0.72
C ILE A 238 -12.92 36.09 1.15
N VAL A 239 -12.58 35.83 2.40
CA VAL A 239 -12.41 34.48 2.95
C VAL A 239 -13.74 33.73 2.87
N ALA A 240 -14.85 34.34 3.29
CA ALA A 240 -16.18 33.74 3.17
C ALA A 240 -16.57 33.47 1.72
N LEU A 241 -16.24 34.39 0.78
CA LEU A 241 -16.48 34.21 -0.64
C LEU A 241 -15.64 33.07 -1.22
N VAL A 242 -14.34 33.02 -0.90
CA VAL A 242 -13.44 31.93 -1.36
C VAL A 242 -13.87 30.58 -0.78
N VAL A 243 -14.19 30.54 0.50
CA VAL A 243 -14.73 29.34 1.17
C VAL A 243 -16.11 29.00 0.59
N GLY A 244 -16.97 29.99 0.34
CA GLY A 244 -18.29 29.78 -0.26
C GLY A 244 -18.22 29.29 -1.70
N LEU A 245 -17.36 29.87 -2.54
CA LEU A 245 -17.10 29.40 -3.90
C LEU A 245 -16.51 28.00 -3.91
N TYR A 246 -15.56 27.73 -3.03
CA TYR A 246 -14.97 26.42 -2.86
C TYR A 246 -16.04 25.39 -2.39
N TYR A 247 -16.86 25.77 -1.42
CA TYR A 247 -18.02 24.96 -0.97
C TYR A 247 -19.03 24.70 -2.09
N TYR A 248 -19.23 25.68 -2.97
CA TYR A 248 -20.15 25.53 -4.10
C TYR A 248 -19.60 24.60 -5.18
N THR A 249 -18.29 24.60 -5.39
CA THR A 249 -17.63 23.73 -6.38
C THR A 249 -17.42 22.29 -5.86
N LEU A 250 -17.31 22.08 -4.54
CA LEU A 250 -17.15 20.77 -3.94
C LEU A 250 -18.31 19.78 -4.19
N PRO A 251 -19.59 20.18 -4.15
CA PRO A 251 -20.69 19.25 -4.43
C PRO A 251 -20.60 18.61 -5.82
N GLN A 252 -20.08 19.31 -6.80
CA GLN A 252 -19.93 18.78 -8.15
C GLN A 252 -18.76 17.80 -8.26
N SER A 253 -17.66 18.05 -7.56
CA SER A 253 -16.54 17.12 -7.49
C SER A 253 -16.83 15.92 -6.58
N ALA A 254 -17.55 16.13 -5.49
CA ALA A 254 -18.04 15.05 -4.64
C ALA A 254 -19.05 14.18 -5.39
N GLN A 255 -19.96 14.76 -6.16
CA GLN A 255 -20.86 14.00 -7.04
C GLN A 255 -20.11 13.20 -8.11
N ALA A 256 -19.02 13.73 -8.64
CA ALA A 256 -18.18 12.99 -9.59
C ALA A 256 -17.42 11.80 -8.94
N ILE A 257 -17.00 11.96 -7.68
CA ILE A 257 -16.47 10.84 -6.89
C ILE A 257 -17.59 9.84 -6.58
N ASP A 258 -18.77 10.32 -6.34
CA ASP A 258 -19.97 9.56 -6.03
C ASP A 258 -20.50 8.74 -7.21
N LEU A 259 -20.47 9.28 -8.40
CA LEU A 259 -20.82 8.56 -9.64
C LEU A 259 -19.85 7.41 -9.94
N ARG A 260 -18.62 7.45 -9.42
CA ARG A 260 -17.63 6.37 -9.53
C ARG A 260 -17.87 5.19 -8.58
N ARG A 261 -18.68 5.35 -7.54
CA ARG A 261 -18.89 4.34 -6.48
C ARG A 261 -20.20 3.54 -6.61
N GLY A 262 -20.81 3.45 -7.78
CA GLY A 262 -21.95 2.56 -8.10
C GLY A 262 -23.15 2.59 -7.14
N HIS A 263 -24.35 2.52 -7.66
CA HIS A 263 -25.63 2.61 -6.94
C HIS A 263 -25.97 1.34 -6.13
N THR A 264 -25.16 0.95 -5.16
CA THR A 264 -25.51 -0.13 -4.22
C THR A 264 -26.22 0.46 -2.99
N GLY A 265 -26.92 -0.38 -2.19
CA GLY A 265 -27.55 0.05 -0.93
C GLY A 265 -26.61 0.76 0.05
N ALA A 266 -25.30 0.51 -0.04
CA ALA A 266 -24.25 1.24 0.66
C ALA A 266 -24.21 2.73 0.28
N TRP A 267 -24.63 3.09 -0.94
CA TRP A 267 -24.67 4.47 -1.43
C TRP A 267 -25.77 5.32 -0.79
N VAL A 268 -26.98 4.80 -0.69
CA VAL A 268 -28.10 5.50 -0.01
C VAL A 268 -27.73 5.77 1.44
N TRP A 269 -27.04 4.82 2.04
CA TRP A 269 -26.54 4.90 3.40
C TRP A 269 -25.43 5.95 3.54
N TYR A 270 -24.49 6.01 2.61
CA TYR A 270 -23.44 7.00 2.52
C TYR A 270 -24.02 8.43 2.34
N ASP A 271 -25.02 8.63 1.47
CA ASP A 271 -25.68 9.94 1.28
C ASP A 271 -26.44 10.40 2.54
N MET A 272 -27.09 9.48 3.23
CA MET A 272 -27.72 9.77 4.53
C MET A 272 -26.69 10.16 5.60
N MET A 273 -25.56 9.48 5.66
CA MET A 273 -24.47 9.80 6.57
C MET A 273 -23.81 11.13 6.23
N LEU A 274 -23.62 11.45 4.93
CA LEU A 274 -23.07 12.71 4.47
C LEU A 274 -23.88 13.91 4.94
N ARG A 275 -25.22 13.82 4.90
CA ARG A 275 -26.10 14.93 5.32
C ARG A 275 -26.07 15.15 6.84
N ALA A 276 -25.97 14.09 7.62
CA ALA A 276 -25.96 14.17 9.08
C ALA A 276 -24.58 14.53 9.68
N ALA A 277 -23.49 14.22 9.00
CA ALA A 277 -22.17 14.17 9.62
C ALA A 277 -21.37 15.49 9.62
N ASN A 278 -21.75 16.52 8.85
CA ASN A 278 -20.98 17.76 8.82
C ASN A 278 -20.84 18.41 10.20
N ASN A 279 -21.91 18.47 10.99
CA ASN A 279 -21.87 19.00 12.35
C ASN A 279 -21.03 18.10 13.27
N GLN A 280 -21.12 16.81 13.10
CA GLN A 280 -20.35 15.83 13.87
C GLN A 280 -18.85 15.93 13.55
N ALA A 281 -18.47 16.12 12.30
CA ALA A 281 -17.09 16.32 11.91
C ALA A 281 -16.49 17.62 12.50
N ILE A 282 -17.24 18.74 12.45
CA ILE A 282 -16.81 19.99 13.07
C ILE A 282 -16.65 19.84 14.59
N GLN A 283 -17.60 19.20 15.26
CA GLN A 283 -17.53 18.91 16.70
C GLN A 283 -16.33 17.99 16.99
N GLY A 284 -16.13 16.94 16.18
CA GLY A 284 -15.02 16.01 16.30
C GLY A 284 -13.66 16.70 16.18
N TYR A 285 -13.45 17.49 15.16
CA TYR A 285 -12.20 18.23 14.96
C TYR A 285 -11.89 19.25 16.05
N LEU A 286 -12.92 19.88 16.62
CA LEU A 286 -12.75 20.95 17.61
C LEU A 286 -12.85 20.48 19.04
N PHE A 287 -13.67 19.47 19.36
CA PHE A 287 -14.04 19.17 20.74
C PHE A 287 -13.81 17.73 21.18
N SER A 288 -13.59 16.78 20.25
CA SER A 288 -13.28 15.40 20.64
C SER A 288 -11.94 15.35 21.37
N ILE A 289 -11.92 14.84 22.60
CA ILE A 289 -10.68 14.66 23.37
C ILE A 289 -9.76 13.66 22.66
N GLY A 290 -10.32 12.63 22.05
CA GLY A 290 -9.56 11.59 21.33
C GLY A 290 -9.21 11.93 19.89
N GLY A 291 -10.02 12.73 19.21
CA GLY A 291 -9.92 12.95 17.77
C GLY A 291 -9.58 14.38 17.34
N SER A 292 -9.74 15.39 18.22
CA SER A 292 -9.40 16.77 17.87
C SER A 292 -7.89 17.02 17.87
N PHE A 293 -7.47 18.06 17.19
CA PHE A 293 -6.05 18.41 17.11
C PHE A 293 -5.46 18.91 18.45
N TRP A 294 -6.26 19.49 19.36
CA TRP A 294 -5.82 19.76 20.74
C TRP A 294 -5.82 18.51 21.61
N GLY A 295 -6.82 17.68 21.49
CA GLY A 295 -6.91 16.43 22.25
C GLY A 295 -5.74 15.49 21.92
N THR A 296 -5.29 15.47 20.66
CA THR A 296 -4.15 14.65 20.20
C THR A 296 -2.79 15.33 20.39
N SER A 297 -2.76 16.64 20.55
CA SER A 297 -1.54 17.44 20.78
C SER A 297 -1.78 18.50 21.83
N PRO A 298 -2.04 18.15 23.11
CA PRO A 298 -2.45 19.13 24.15
C PRO A 298 -1.47 20.30 24.33
N ILE A 299 -0.20 20.11 24.05
CA ILE A 299 0.82 21.15 24.15
C ILE A 299 0.50 22.37 23.26
N ILE A 300 -0.26 22.21 22.17
CA ILE A 300 -0.65 23.32 21.30
C ILE A 300 -1.67 24.27 21.95
N LEU A 301 -2.31 23.86 23.07
CA LEU A 301 -3.17 24.76 23.86
C LEU A 301 -2.41 26.01 24.38
N LEU A 302 -1.10 25.91 24.53
CA LEU A 302 -0.26 27.08 24.78
C LEU A 302 -0.39 28.12 23.67
N GLY A 303 -0.77 27.73 22.46
CA GLY A 303 -1.07 28.62 21.36
C GLY A 303 -2.26 29.57 21.64
N LEU A 304 -3.28 29.11 22.38
CA LEU A 304 -4.41 29.97 22.80
C LEU A 304 -3.94 31.10 23.74
N VAL A 305 -3.11 30.73 24.72
CA VAL A 305 -2.51 31.72 25.64
C VAL A 305 -1.64 32.70 24.86
N GLY A 306 -0.82 32.17 23.93
CA GLY A 306 0.04 32.98 23.08
C GLY A 306 -0.73 33.90 22.11
N MET A 307 -1.86 33.42 21.56
CA MET A 307 -2.74 34.31 20.75
C MET A 307 -3.28 35.51 21.55
N GLY A 308 -3.73 35.27 22.78
CA GLY A 308 -4.13 36.36 23.68
C GLY A 308 -2.98 37.34 23.92
N TRP A 309 -1.77 36.83 24.14
CA TRP A 309 -0.57 37.64 24.33
C TRP A 309 -0.20 38.46 23.08
N LEU A 310 -0.22 37.84 21.88
CA LEU A 310 0.01 38.52 20.59
C LEU A 310 -1.03 39.62 20.35
N GLY A 311 -2.29 39.34 20.70
CA GLY A 311 -3.35 40.36 20.65
C GLY A 311 -3.07 41.54 21.58
N TYR A 312 -2.65 41.31 22.83
CA TYR A 312 -2.27 42.31 23.80
C TYR A 312 -1.08 43.19 23.33
N GLN A 313 -0.07 42.54 22.74
CA GLN A 313 1.10 43.22 22.15
C GLN A 313 0.78 43.96 20.84
N ARG A 314 -0.45 43.90 20.35
CA ARG A 314 -0.89 44.49 19.09
C ARG A 314 -0.16 43.95 17.86
N THR A 315 0.25 42.67 17.90
CA THR A 315 0.87 41.93 16.81
C THR A 315 0.07 40.67 16.45
N PRO A 316 -1.25 40.82 16.16
CA PRO A 316 -2.16 39.70 16.09
C PRO A 316 -2.05 38.86 14.79
N ARG A 317 -1.16 39.23 13.86
CA ARG A 317 -1.07 38.62 12.52
C ARG A 317 -1.09 37.11 12.58
N TYR A 318 -0.22 36.52 13.41
CA TYR A 318 -0.10 35.04 13.47
C TYR A 318 -1.28 34.37 14.18
N ALA A 319 -1.90 35.07 15.11
CA ALA A 319 -3.17 34.60 15.68
C ALA A 319 -4.25 34.53 14.59
N LEU A 320 -4.38 35.59 13.76
CA LEU A 320 -5.33 35.62 12.63
C LEU A 320 -5.01 34.56 11.57
N VAL A 321 -3.74 34.37 11.20
CA VAL A 321 -3.29 33.36 10.25
C VAL A 321 -3.70 31.97 10.75
N THR A 322 -3.42 31.68 12.01
CA THR A 322 -3.71 30.36 12.60
C THR A 322 -5.22 30.12 12.71
N LEU A 323 -5.99 31.14 13.14
CA LEU A 323 -7.45 31.02 13.20
C LEU A 323 -8.07 30.84 11.80
N THR A 324 -7.58 31.60 10.81
CA THR A 324 -8.03 31.44 9.41
C THR A 324 -7.73 30.06 8.87
N MET A 325 -6.50 29.57 9.08
CA MET A 325 -6.16 28.20 8.69
C MET A 325 -7.05 27.16 9.39
N THR A 326 -7.25 27.32 10.70
CA THR A 326 -8.09 26.40 11.46
C THR A 326 -9.52 26.38 10.91
N LEU A 327 -10.08 27.57 10.66
CA LEU A 327 -11.42 27.68 10.10
C LEU A 327 -11.51 27.04 8.72
N THR A 328 -10.62 27.41 7.81
CA THR A 328 -10.65 26.88 6.42
C THR A 328 -10.43 25.38 6.37
N TYR A 329 -9.46 24.84 7.12
CA TYR A 329 -9.18 23.39 7.15
C TYR A 329 -10.31 22.60 7.80
N VAL A 330 -10.83 23.07 8.95
CA VAL A 330 -11.93 22.38 9.64
C VAL A 330 -13.18 22.35 8.76
N LEU A 331 -13.55 23.49 8.17
CA LEU A 331 -14.73 23.54 7.29
C LEU A 331 -14.55 22.69 6.02
N PHE A 332 -13.37 22.76 5.39
CA PHE A 332 -13.07 21.96 4.21
C PHE A 332 -13.14 20.47 4.49
N TYR A 333 -12.40 20.00 5.48
CA TYR A 333 -12.35 18.58 5.78
C TYR A 333 -13.64 18.06 6.41
N ALA A 334 -14.38 18.87 7.19
CA ALA A 334 -15.71 18.46 7.65
C ALA A 334 -16.68 18.21 6.52
N LYS A 335 -16.47 18.85 5.36
CA LYS A 335 -17.28 18.62 4.16
C LYS A 335 -16.76 17.43 3.34
N VAL A 336 -15.46 17.31 3.12
CA VAL A 336 -14.84 16.31 2.25
C VAL A 336 -14.85 14.93 2.90
N THR A 337 -14.50 14.85 4.18
CA THR A 337 -14.38 13.56 4.89
C THR A 337 -15.67 13.11 5.55
N SER A 338 -16.56 14.07 5.83
CA SER A 338 -17.88 13.78 6.38
C SER A 338 -17.82 12.91 7.65
N PHE A 339 -18.34 11.69 7.61
CA PHE A 339 -18.35 10.77 8.73
C PHE A 339 -16.96 10.14 9.01
N GLU A 340 -16.07 10.12 8.04
CA GLU A 340 -14.67 9.67 8.19
C GLU A 340 -13.72 10.77 8.70
N TRP A 341 -14.26 11.80 9.35
CA TRP A 341 -13.50 12.95 9.84
C TRP A 341 -12.27 12.57 10.69
N PHE A 342 -12.33 11.48 11.40
CA PHE A 342 -11.22 10.97 12.21
C PHE A 342 -10.09 10.32 11.39
N GLY A 343 -10.30 10.09 10.07
CA GLY A 343 -9.26 9.57 9.16
C GLY A 343 -9.23 8.06 8.99
N GLY A 344 -10.34 7.35 9.26
CA GLY A 344 -10.42 5.90 9.18
C GLY A 344 -9.59 5.19 10.25
N LEU A 345 -8.83 4.17 9.88
CA LEU A 345 -7.93 3.44 10.79
C LEU A 345 -6.61 4.19 11.08
N SER A 346 -6.52 5.50 10.80
CA SER A 346 -5.34 6.29 11.07
C SER A 346 -5.40 7.00 12.43
N PHE A 347 -4.24 7.41 12.96
CA PHE A 347 -4.18 8.20 14.19
C PHE A 347 -4.74 9.62 13.93
N PRO A 348 -5.78 10.08 14.69
CA PRO A 348 -6.36 11.41 14.45
C PRO A 348 -5.46 12.55 14.98
N PRO A 349 -5.62 13.78 14.50
CA PRO A 349 -6.49 14.20 13.39
C PRO A 349 -5.70 14.27 12.09
N ARG A 350 -5.65 13.19 11.35
CA ARG A 350 -4.89 13.01 10.11
C ARG A 350 -4.89 14.27 9.23
N PHE A 351 -6.07 14.76 8.90
CA PHE A 351 -6.24 15.83 7.92
C PHE A 351 -5.86 17.23 8.42
N LEU A 352 -5.70 17.40 9.72
CA LEU A 352 -5.41 18.71 10.34
C LEU A 352 -3.94 18.91 10.76
N LEU A 353 -3.06 17.97 10.37
CA LEU A 353 -1.63 18.06 10.73
C LEU A 353 -0.97 19.37 10.26
N ALA A 354 -1.42 19.92 9.13
CA ALA A 354 -0.90 21.19 8.61
C ALA A 354 -1.15 22.40 9.52
N LEU A 355 -2.10 22.29 10.47
CA LEU A 355 -2.37 23.34 11.45
C LEU A 355 -1.34 23.40 12.58
N ILE A 356 -0.79 22.25 12.96
CA ILE A 356 0.02 22.09 14.17
C ILE A 356 1.19 23.06 14.23
N PRO A 357 2.04 23.24 13.18
CA PRO A 357 3.14 24.20 13.26
C PRO A 357 2.67 25.65 13.49
N PHE A 358 1.52 26.06 12.98
CA PHE A 358 1.01 27.43 13.17
C PHE A 358 0.50 27.64 14.59
N TRP A 359 -0.13 26.65 15.19
CA TRP A 359 -0.49 26.69 16.61
C TRP A 359 0.75 26.75 17.50
N MET A 360 1.82 26.04 17.13
CA MET A 360 3.11 26.12 17.82
C MET A 360 3.77 27.50 17.65
N LEU A 361 3.65 28.13 16.47
CA LEU A 361 4.12 29.51 16.28
C LEU A 361 3.37 30.50 17.16
N CYS A 362 2.07 30.31 17.40
CA CYS A 362 1.31 31.13 18.32
C CYS A 362 1.76 30.96 19.77
N SER A 363 2.31 29.86 20.17
CA SER A 363 2.81 29.61 21.53
C SER A 363 4.16 30.28 21.85
N LEU A 364 4.86 30.82 20.84
CA LEU A 364 6.19 31.39 20.98
C LEU A 364 6.34 32.45 22.10
N PRO A 365 5.40 33.40 22.31
CA PRO A 365 5.51 34.34 23.41
C PRO A 365 5.56 33.67 24.79
N VAL A 366 4.81 32.61 24.97
CA VAL A 366 4.78 31.83 26.23
C VAL A 366 6.14 31.17 26.45
N TRP A 367 6.68 30.48 25.42
CA TRP A 367 8.01 29.86 25.51
C TRP A 367 9.13 30.88 25.75
N ALA A 368 9.11 32.01 25.03
CA ALA A 368 10.08 33.08 25.24
C ALA A 368 10.03 33.64 26.65
N TRP A 369 8.85 33.74 27.24
CA TRP A 369 8.70 34.18 28.64
C TRP A 369 9.17 33.11 29.62
N LEU A 370 8.85 31.83 29.40
CA LEU A 370 9.27 30.73 30.27
C LEU A 370 10.79 30.55 30.31
N LEU A 371 11.48 30.73 29.18
CA LEU A 371 12.93 30.55 29.05
C LEU A 371 13.79 31.73 29.54
N GLN A 372 13.19 32.81 30.05
CA GLN A 372 13.95 33.90 30.64
C GLN A 372 14.67 33.49 31.95
N PRO A 373 15.84 34.01 32.26
CA PRO A 373 16.67 33.53 33.38
C PRO A 373 16.09 33.78 34.78
N ARG A 374 15.21 34.78 34.94
CA ARG A 374 14.63 35.08 36.28
C ARG A 374 13.36 34.26 36.50
N MET A 375 13.35 33.40 37.52
CA MET A 375 12.18 32.58 37.88
C MET A 375 11.29 33.39 38.87
N THR A 376 10.04 33.66 38.48
CA THR A 376 9.01 34.23 39.34
C THR A 376 8.00 33.16 39.74
N PHE A 377 7.22 33.37 40.78
CA PHE A 377 6.19 32.39 41.21
C PHE A 377 5.22 32.03 40.06
N TRP A 378 4.72 33.02 39.35
CA TRP A 378 3.82 32.78 38.20
C TRP A 378 4.50 32.05 37.06
N ARG A 379 5.78 32.32 36.81
CA ARG A 379 6.53 31.59 35.80
C ARG A 379 6.77 30.12 36.19
N MET A 380 7.06 29.89 37.48
CA MET A 380 7.19 28.54 38.03
C MET A 380 5.86 27.75 37.86
N LEU A 381 4.74 28.37 38.22
CA LEU A 381 3.41 27.74 38.08
C LEU A 381 3.09 27.39 36.61
N THR A 382 3.35 28.34 35.70
CA THR A 382 3.16 28.15 34.26
C THR A 382 4.12 27.09 33.71
N ALA A 383 5.37 27.05 34.18
CA ALA A 383 6.34 26.04 33.80
C ALA A 383 5.90 24.64 34.23
N LEU A 384 5.35 24.51 35.45
CA LEU A 384 4.77 23.24 35.93
C LEU A 384 3.58 22.81 35.07
N GLY A 385 2.64 23.72 34.78
CA GLY A 385 1.51 23.42 33.90
C GLY A 385 1.94 23.07 32.46
N THR A 386 2.90 23.80 31.91
CA THR A 386 3.49 23.50 30.59
C THR A 386 4.21 22.13 30.61
N GLY A 387 4.94 21.83 31.67
CA GLY A 387 5.59 20.53 31.86
C GLY A 387 4.58 19.38 31.92
N GLY A 388 3.48 19.57 32.64
CA GLY A 388 2.37 18.60 32.66
C GLY A 388 1.73 18.39 31.29
N LEU A 389 1.44 19.47 30.56
CA LEU A 389 0.94 19.38 29.17
C LEU A 389 1.93 18.69 28.22
N LEU A 390 3.22 18.96 28.39
CA LEU A 390 4.28 18.35 27.59
C LEU A 390 4.36 16.83 27.85
N LEU A 391 4.42 16.43 29.11
CA LEU A 391 4.45 15.01 29.48
C LEU A 391 3.21 14.28 29.02
N TYR A 392 2.06 14.91 29.15
CA TYR A 392 0.81 14.35 28.68
C TYR A 392 0.77 14.24 27.14
N SER A 393 1.27 15.24 26.41
CA SER A 393 1.40 15.19 24.96
C SER A 393 2.37 14.07 24.52
N LEU A 394 3.52 13.95 25.17
CA LEU A 394 4.47 12.87 24.90
C LEU A 394 3.86 11.48 25.12
N TRP A 395 3.10 11.32 26.22
CA TRP A 395 2.39 10.06 26.49
C TRP A 395 1.38 9.72 25.38
N ILE A 396 0.64 10.72 24.88
CA ILE A 396 -0.30 10.53 23.77
C ILE A 396 0.45 10.10 22.50
N GLN A 397 1.57 10.77 22.16
CA GLN A 397 2.37 10.40 20.99
C GLN A 397 2.95 8.99 21.13
N PHE A 398 3.42 8.63 22.33
CA PHE A 398 3.91 7.27 22.59
C PHE A 398 2.82 6.23 22.35
N ASN A 399 1.58 6.45 22.82
CA ASN A 399 0.47 5.57 22.49
C ASN A 399 0.20 5.50 20.97
N GLY A 400 0.29 6.61 20.27
CA GLY A 400 0.08 6.69 18.82
C GLY A 400 1.11 5.91 17.99
N VAL A 401 2.30 5.64 18.55
CA VAL A 401 3.36 4.88 17.86
C VAL A 401 3.51 3.45 18.36
N SER A 402 2.96 3.10 19.53
CA SER A 402 3.22 1.85 20.22
C SER A 402 2.74 0.61 19.48
N TYR A 403 1.62 0.72 18.78
CA TYR A 403 0.97 -0.39 18.08
C TYR A 403 0.53 0.01 16.69
N TRP A 404 0.34 -0.99 15.83
CA TRP A 404 -0.36 -0.85 14.56
C TRP A 404 -1.80 -0.36 14.80
N TRP A 405 -2.24 0.62 14.04
CA TRP A 405 -3.52 1.29 14.29
C TRP A 405 -4.73 0.37 14.07
N GLY A 406 -4.61 -0.67 13.25
CA GLY A 406 -5.64 -1.70 13.09
C GLY A 406 -5.92 -2.51 14.38
N VAL A 407 -5.00 -2.52 15.34
CA VAL A 407 -5.25 -3.12 16.67
C VAL A 407 -6.44 -2.47 17.37
N TYR A 408 -6.68 -1.20 17.11
CA TYR A 408 -7.82 -0.47 17.70
C TYR A 408 -9.17 -1.12 17.36
N SER A 409 -9.33 -1.59 16.12
CA SER A 409 -10.56 -2.29 15.73
C SER A 409 -10.72 -3.62 16.45
N GLN A 410 -9.62 -4.32 16.73
CA GLN A 410 -9.63 -5.60 17.45
C GLN A 410 -9.92 -5.47 18.94
N LEU A 411 -9.63 -4.29 19.53
CA LEU A 411 -9.84 -4.02 20.96
C LEU A 411 -11.25 -3.49 21.28
N LEU A 412 -12.03 -3.16 20.27
CA LEU A 412 -13.42 -2.73 20.48
C LEU A 412 -14.28 -3.90 20.92
N PRO A 413 -15.22 -3.68 21.86
CA PRO A 413 -16.27 -4.65 22.18
C PRO A 413 -17.00 -5.10 20.91
N ALA A 414 -17.48 -6.35 20.91
CA ALA A 414 -18.17 -6.91 19.74
C ALA A 414 -19.37 -6.06 19.30
N GLU A 415 -20.09 -5.48 20.27
CA GLU A 415 -21.22 -4.59 20.05
C GLU A 415 -20.81 -3.27 19.35
N ALA A 416 -19.56 -2.84 19.54
CA ALA A 416 -19.00 -1.62 18.96
C ALA A 416 -18.21 -1.87 17.67
N GLN A 417 -18.12 -3.10 17.19
CA GLN A 417 -17.44 -3.44 15.94
C GLN A 417 -18.31 -3.23 14.70
N GLY A 418 -19.60 -2.96 14.88
CA GLY A 418 -20.52 -2.61 13.80
C GLY A 418 -20.08 -1.34 13.06
N PHE A 419 -20.25 -1.32 11.72
CA PHE A 419 -19.81 -0.20 10.88
C PHE A 419 -20.44 1.13 11.31
N THR A 420 -21.74 1.14 11.62
CA THR A 420 -22.48 2.33 12.10
C THR A 420 -21.96 2.85 13.44
N GLU A 421 -21.64 1.96 14.32
CA GLU A 421 -21.13 2.29 15.65
C GLU A 421 -19.65 2.67 15.61
N TRP A 422 -18.90 2.07 14.72
CA TRP A 422 -17.52 2.46 14.42
C TRP A 422 -17.43 3.89 13.90
N TYR A 423 -18.31 4.29 13.00
CA TYR A 423 -18.31 5.63 12.41
C TYR A 423 -19.17 6.65 13.17
N GLY A 424 -20.09 6.20 14.02
CA GLY A 424 -21.07 7.07 14.72
C GLY A 424 -20.61 7.68 16.04
N GLY A 425 -19.52 7.22 16.64
CA GLY A 425 -19.13 7.62 17.99
C GLY A 425 -18.05 8.68 18.08
N LEU A 426 -18.38 9.91 18.52
CA LEU A 426 -17.41 10.93 18.92
C LEU A 426 -16.44 10.43 20.01
N ASN A 427 -16.86 9.44 20.80
CA ASN A 427 -16.18 8.96 22.01
C ASN A 427 -15.24 7.77 21.78
N ARG A 428 -15.18 7.20 20.56
CA ARG A 428 -14.40 5.96 20.33
C ARG A 428 -12.91 6.11 20.51
N TRP A 429 -12.33 7.16 19.93
CA TRP A 429 -10.92 7.44 20.11
C TRP A 429 -10.57 7.80 21.55
N GLU A 430 -11.51 8.35 22.31
CA GLU A 430 -11.37 8.58 23.73
C GLU A 430 -11.30 7.25 24.49
N TYR A 431 -12.21 6.33 24.19
CA TYR A 431 -12.23 5.01 24.81
C TYR A 431 -10.96 4.21 24.49
N LEU A 432 -10.57 4.13 23.20
CA LEU A 432 -9.37 3.43 22.76
C LEU A 432 -8.11 3.98 23.40
N ARG A 433 -7.99 5.30 23.44
CA ARG A 433 -6.80 5.97 23.94
C ARG A 433 -6.65 5.84 25.45
N TRP A 434 -7.72 6.06 26.21
CA TRP A 434 -7.66 6.15 27.65
C TRP A 434 -7.78 4.81 28.35
N ASN A 435 -8.55 3.91 27.80
CA ASN A 435 -8.89 2.66 28.45
C ASN A 435 -8.23 1.44 27.81
N LEU A 436 -8.13 1.36 26.49
CA LEU A 436 -7.70 0.14 25.82
C LEU A 436 -6.21 0.07 25.51
N LEU A 437 -5.60 1.11 24.96
CA LEU A 437 -4.19 1.07 24.59
C LEU A 437 -3.25 0.82 25.77
N PRO A 438 -3.39 1.53 26.92
CA PRO A 438 -2.57 1.25 28.09
C PRO A 438 -2.74 -0.16 28.64
N THR A 439 -3.91 -0.80 28.48
CA THR A 439 -4.12 -2.18 28.93
C THR A 439 -3.33 -3.21 28.13
N GLN A 440 -2.90 -2.84 26.91
CA GLN A 440 -2.08 -3.72 26.07
C GLN A 440 -0.59 -3.73 26.45
N TRP A 441 -0.17 -2.76 27.26
CA TRP A 441 1.22 -2.70 27.70
C TRP A 441 1.53 -3.92 28.59
N GLY A 442 2.56 -4.67 28.20
CA GLY A 442 2.94 -5.93 28.87
C GLY A 442 2.14 -7.17 28.44
N ILE A 443 1.04 -7.01 27.68
CA ILE A 443 0.28 -8.13 27.08
C ILE A 443 0.79 -8.42 25.68
N ARG A 444 1.01 -7.36 24.88
CA ARG A 444 1.55 -7.45 23.52
C ARG A 444 2.89 -6.71 23.44
N PRO A 445 3.86 -7.21 22.69
CA PRO A 445 5.09 -6.46 22.41
C PRO A 445 4.73 -5.18 21.62
N PHE A 446 5.52 -4.11 21.81
CA PHE A 446 5.41 -2.91 20.99
C PHE A 446 5.73 -3.23 19.53
N ASP A 447 5.06 -2.52 18.64
CA ASP A 447 5.16 -2.75 17.19
C ASP A 447 6.40 -2.04 16.57
N PHE A 448 7.44 -1.86 17.37
CA PHE A 448 8.70 -1.30 16.93
C PHE A 448 9.56 -2.39 16.30
N ILE A 449 10.11 -2.11 15.13
CA ILE A 449 10.88 -3.07 14.34
C ILE A 449 11.99 -3.74 15.14
N TRP A 450 12.67 -2.99 16.02
CA TRP A 450 13.77 -3.49 16.86
C TRP A 450 13.31 -4.46 17.94
N ILE A 451 12.16 -4.19 18.54
CA ILE A 451 11.56 -5.05 19.58
C ILE A 451 11.01 -6.31 18.95
N ARG A 452 10.30 -6.18 17.83
CA ARG A 452 9.72 -7.30 17.09
C ARG A 452 10.78 -8.28 16.56
N ASN A 453 11.96 -7.77 16.24
CA ASN A 453 13.10 -8.59 15.80
C ASN A 453 14.07 -8.97 16.95
N GLU A 454 13.67 -8.76 18.21
CA GLU A 454 14.48 -9.05 19.41
C GLU A 454 15.87 -8.39 19.39
N ASN A 455 15.99 -7.25 18.69
CA ASN A 455 17.27 -6.61 18.43
C ASN A 455 17.48 -5.36 19.28
N MET A 456 17.57 -5.55 20.60
CA MET A 456 17.72 -4.46 21.57
C MET A 456 19.02 -3.64 21.41
N ALA A 457 20.01 -4.16 20.70
CA ALA A 457 21.25 -3.42 20.43
C ALA A 457 20.94 -2.12 19.63
N TRP A 458 20.03 -2.16 18.68
CA TRP A 458 19.66 -0.99 17.90
C TRP A 458 18.82 0.01 18.69
N VAL A 459 18.01 -0.44 19.63
CA VAL A 459 17.38 0.45 20.60
C VAL A 459 18.44 1.24 21.36
N MET A 460 19.49 0.58 21.83
CA MET A 460 20.61 1.25 22.54
C MET A 460 21.39 2.20 21.63
N VAL A 461 21.61 1.84 20.35
CA VAL A 461 22.31 2.72 19.38
C VAL A 461 21.51 4.01 19.16
N PHE A 462 20.23 3.93 18.83
CA PHE A 462 19.43 5.12 18.57
C PHE A 462 19.14 5.91 19.85
N ALA A 463 18.94 5.26 20.98
CA ALA A 463 18.82 5.94 22.28
C ALA A 463 20.13 6.67 22.65
N GLY A 464 21.27 6.03 22.41
CA GLY A 464 22.59 6.62 22.63
C GLY A 464 22.84 7.84 21.72
N LEU A 465 22.49 7.75 20.44
CA LEU A 465 22.56 8.87 19.50
C LEU A 465 21.63 10.02 19.92
N ALA A 466 20.42 9.72 20.35
CA ALA A 466 19.49 10.74 20.83
C ALA A 466 20.03 11.43 22.10
N LEU A 467 20.49 10.66 23.09
CA LEU A 467 21.03 11.18 24.34
C LEU A 467 22.32 11.99 24.10
N SER A 468 23.23 11.51 23.29
CA SER A 468 24.47 12.22 22.96
C SER A 468 24.20 13.52 22.21
N SER A 469 23.22 13.52 21.27
CA SER A 469 22.79 14.73 20.59
C SER A 469 22.18 15.75 21.55
N LEU A 470 21.37 15.30 22.51
CA LEU A 470 20.80 16.17 23.56
C LEU A 470 21.87 16.78 24.45
N VAL A 471 22.84 15.98 24.90
CA VAL A 471 24.00 16.45 25.70
C VAL A 471 24.83 17.45 24.88
N CYS A 472 25.08 17.15 23.60
CA CYS A 472 25.79 18.06 22.73
C CYS A 472 25.01 19.40 22.56
N LEU A 473 23.71 19.37 22.38
CA LEU A 473 22.88 20.59 22.29
C LEU A 473 22.99 21.47 23.54
N ALA A 474 23.09 20.86 24.72
CA ALA A 474 23.22 21.59 25.97
C ALA A 474 24.61 22.25 26.18
N TRP A 475 25.68 21.64 25.66
CA TRP A 475 27.06 22.04 25.95
C TRP A 475 27.83 22.59 24.75
N ILE A 476 27.33 22.43 23.50
CA ILE A 476 28.09 22.71 22.27
C ILE A 476 28.56 24.16 22.15
N HIS A 477 27.84 25.13 22.75
CA HIS A 477 28.19 26.55 22.75
C HIS A 477 29.52 26.84 23.52
N ARG A 478 29.95 25.88 24.37
CA ARG A 478 31.21 26.01 25.13
C ARG A 478 32.41 25.46 24.35
N LEU A 479 32.20 24.81 23.21
CA LEU A 479 33.22 24.16 22.42
C LEU A 479 33.73 25.05 21.29
N PRO A 480 34.99 24.93 20.85
CA PRO A 480 35.47 25.59 19.65
C PRO A 480 34.74 25.11 18.40
N VAL A 481 34.51 26.02 17.43
CA VAL A 481 33.70 25.80 16.23
C VAL A 481 34.13 24.56 15.44
N ARG A 482 35.44 24.29 15.38
CA ARG A 482 35.94 23.07 14.71
C ARG A 482 35.41 21.80 15.36
N LEU A 483 35.48 21.72 16.68
CA LEU A 483 34.97 20.57 17.43
C LEU A 483 33.46 20.44 17.33
N GLN A 484 32.72 21.58 17.33
CA GLN A 484 31.28 21.59 17.10
C GLN A 484 30.92 20.91 15.77
N ARG A 485 31.62 21.26 14.68
CA ARG A 485 31.40 20.65 13.36
C ARG A 485 31.76 19.17 13.33
N THR A 486 32.91 18.82 13.89
CA THR A 486 33.34 17.41 13.98
C THR A 486 32.29 16.57 14.69
N LEU A 487 31.79 17.02 15.85
CA LEU A 487 30.74 16.33 16.60
C LEU A 487 29.46 16.19 15.78
N ALA A 488 28.98 17.27 15.15
CA ALA A 488 27.78 17.21 14.32
C ALA A 488 27.96 16.23 13.15
N THR A 489 29.11 16.25 12.49
CA THR A 489 29.42 15.32 11.40
C THR A 489 29.44 13.85 11.90
N LEU A 490 30.05 13.59 13.04
CA LEU A 490 30.09 12.25 13.65
C LEU A 490 28.69 11.76 14.00
N HIS A 491 27.80 12.63 14.51
CA HIS A 491 26.40 12.27 14.78
C HIS A 491 25.64 11.92 13.50
N VAL A 492 25.84 12.70 12.42
CA VAL A 492 25.20 12.40 11.11
C VAL A 492 25.74 11.06 10.57
N LEU A 493 27.05 10.85 10.59
CA LEU A 493 27.64 9.57 10.15
C LEU A 493 27.14 8.41 11.01
N GLY A 494 27.06 8.58 12.34
CA GLY A 494 26.51 7.60 13.24
C GLY A 494 25.06 7.26 12.93
N LEU A 495 24.23 8.26 12.59
CA LEU A 495 22.85 8.06 12.18
C LEU A 495 22.76 7.29 10.84
N LEU A 496 23.54 7.69 9.83
CA LEU A 496 23.52 7.04 8.51
C LEU A 496 24.00 5.59 8.59
N VAL A 497 25.09 5.35 9.33
CA VAL A 497 25.60 3.99 9.57
C VAL A 497 24.58 3.18 10.39
N GLY A 498 23.98 3.81 11.41
CA GLY A 498 22.92 3.20 12.22
C GLY A 498 21.71 2.78 11.39
N VAL A 499 21.23 3.65 10.48
CA VAL A 499 20.12 3.31 9.59
C VAL A 499 20.51 2.17 8.64
N GLY A 500 21.64 2.30 7.93
CA GLY A 500 22.06 1.29 6.94
C GLY A 500 22.25 -0.08 7.57
N TRP A 501 23.01 -0.16 8.67
CA TRP A 501 23.26 -1.42 9.36
C TRP A 501 22.04 -1.95 10.11
N GLY A 502 21.24 -1.05 10.65
CA GLY A 502 19.96 -1.39 11.27
C GLY A 502 18.99 -2.06 10.30
N MET A 503 18.89 -1.56 9.06
CA MET A 503 18.07 -2.21 8.04
C MET A 503 18.55 -3.63 7.72
N VAL A 504 19.86 -3.85 7.66
CA VAL A 504 20.42 -5.20 7.50
C VAL A 504 20.10 -6.11 8.68
N ALA A 505 20.11 -5.58 9.91
CA ALA A 505 19.80 -6.35 11.11
C ALA A 505 18.34 -6.81 11.20
N VAL A 506 17.42 -6.11 10.52
CA VAL A 506 15.97 -6.46 10.49
C VAL A 506 15.56 -7.20 9.22
N ARG A 507 16.51 -7.74 8.47
CA ARG A 507 16.24 -8.49 7.22
C ARG A 507 15.30 -9.69 7.38
N HIS A 508 15.14 -10.22 8.59
CA HIS A 508 14.27 -11.34 8.92
C HIS A 508 12.99 -10.92 9.66
N ASP A 509 12.55 -9.65 9.52
CA ASP A 509 11.40 -9.13 10.24
C ASP A 509 10.14 -9.98 10.01
N PRO A 510 9.60 -10.63 11.06
CA PRO A 510 8.45 -11.51 10.93
C PRO A 510 7.15 -10.77 10.53
N ALA A 511 7.04 -9.47 10.74
CA ALA A 511 5.84 -8.70 10.34
C ALA A 511 5.69 -8.62 8.83
N TYR A 512 6.81 -8.61 8.10
CA TYR A 512 6.83 -8.75 6.64
C TYR A 512 7.13 -10.17 6.22
N LEU A 513 7.13 -11.07 7.23
CA LEU A 513 7.62 -12.41 7.03
C LEU A 513 8.96 -12.35 6.34
N GLY A 514 9.76 -11.45 6.83
CA GLY A 514 11.01 -10.96 6.41
C GLY A 514 11.46 -11.49 5.07
N PHE A 515 12.17 -10.82 4.31
CA PHE A 515 12.85 -11.52 3.24
C PHE A 515 13.75 -12.58 3.89
N SER A 516 13.08 -13.62 4.46
CA SER A 516 13.81 -14.80 4.96
C SER A 516 14.65 -15.31 3.80
N ASP A 517 15.82 -15.88 4.11
CA ASP A 517 16.65 -16.49 3.06
C ASP A 517 15.83 -17.50 2.24
N GLY A 518 14.82 -18.13 2.84
CA GLY A 518 13.88 -19.03 2.19
C GLY A 518 12.99 -18.34 1.17
N LEU A 519 12.38 -17.21 1.52
CA LEU A 519 11.54 -16.45 0.58
C LEU A 519 12.37 -15.85 -0.57
N HIS A 520 13.59 -15.37 -0.27
CA HIS A 520 14.49 -14.87 -1.31
C HIS A 520 14.81 -15.95 -2.34
N ARG A 521 15.23 -17.13 -1.89
CA ARG A 521 15.49 -18.26 -2.80
C ARG A 521 14.26 -18.70 -3.58
N LEU A 522 13.07 -18.60 -2.97
CA LEU A 522 11.83 -18.91 -3.64
C LEU A 522 11.50 -17.90 -4.73
N VAL A 523 11.68 -16.60 -4.47
CA VAL A 523 11.53 -15.55 -5.49
C VAL A 523 12.58 -15.71 -6.60
N ASP A 524 13.81 -16.04 -6.26
CA ASP A 524 14.86 -16.32 -7.24
C ASP A 524 14.53 -17.57 -8.09
N ALA A 525 13.98 -18.61 -7.48
CA ALA A 525 13.52 -19.79 -8.20
C ALA A 525 12.36 -19.45 -9.16
N VAL A 526 11.38 -18.64 -8.71
CA VAL A 526 10.31 -18.15 -9.60
C VAL A 526 10.91 -17.33 -10.74
N ASN A 527 11.84 -16.42 -10.44
CA ASN A 527 12.49 -15.59 -11.45
C ASN A 527 13.24 -16.39 -12.53
N GLN A 528 13.72 -17.60 -12.24
CA GLN A 528 14.38 -18.45 -13.23
C GLN A 528 13.43 -18.92 -14.34
N HIS A 529 12.13 -19.00 -14.05
CA HIS A 529 11.11 -19.45 -14.99
C HIS A 529 10.43 -18.34 -15.78
N LEU A 530 10.60 -17.07 -15.35
CA LEU A 530 9.97 -15.92 -15.96
C LEU A 530 10.88 -15.28 -17.01
N ASP A 531 10.30 -14.93 -18.15
CA ASP A 531 10.96 -14.16 -19.20
C ASP A 531 10.54 -12.69 -19.20
N ALA A 532 11.30 -11.86 -19.93
CA ALA A 532 10.96 -10.46 -20.12
C ALA A 532 9.58 -10.30 -20.78
N GLY A 533 8.73 -9.46 -20.18
CA GLY A 533 7.37 -9.23 -20.66
C GLY A 533 6.33 -10.21 -20.14
N ASP A 534 6.72 -11.23 -19.36
CA ASP A 534 5.77 -12.10 -18.71
C ASP A 534 4.89 -11.36 -17.69
N THR A 535 3.70 -11.90 -17.48
CA THR A 535 2.84 -11.48 -16.37
C THR A 535 2.72 -12.65 -15.36
N LEU A 536 2.93 -12.31 -14.09
CA LEU A 536 2.78 -13.22 -12.96
C LEU A 536 1.57 -12.80 -12.12
N LEU A 537 0.57 -13.68 -12.02
CA LEU A 537 -0.53 -13.53 -11.08
C LEU A 537 -0.19 -14.24 -9.77
N ILE A 538 -0.35 -13.58 -8.64
CA ILE A 538 -0.27 -14.18 -7.32
C ILE A 538 -1.70 -14.47 -6.86
N ALA A 539 -2.08 -15.74 -6.85
CA ALA A 539 -3.46 -16.18 -6.69
C ALA A 539 -3.93 -16.22 -5.23
N ASN A 540 -3.01 -16.25 -4.28
CA ASN A 540 -3.38 -16.29 -2.88
C ASN A 540 -3.06 -14.97 -2.17
N PRO A 541 -4.09 -14.34 -1.60
CA PRO A 541 -3.97 -13.10 -0.84
C PRO A 541 -3.20 -13.22 0.49
N GLY A 542 -3.10 -14.41 1.08
CA GLY A 542 -2.24 -14.67 2.24
C GLY A 542 -0.75 -14.47 1.96
N TYR A 543 -0.38 -14.28 0.69
CA TYR A 543 0.96 -13.93 0.25
C TYR A 543 1.23 -12.42 0.21
N GLU A 544 0.77 -11.68 1.17
CA GLU A 544 1.26 -10.30 1.40
C GLU A 544 2.79 -10.22 1.36
N LYS A 545 3.47 -11.29 1.77
CA LYS A 545 4.91 -11.49 1.66
C LYS A 545 5.46 -11.20 0.27
N PHE A 546 4.83 -11.79 -0.76
CA PHE A 546 5.25 -11.57 -2.14
C PHE A 546 4.85 -10.19 -2.62
N THR A 547 3.62 -9.74 -2.31
CA THR A 547 3.11 -8.45 -2.78
C THR A 547 3.94 -7.27 -2.27
N MET A 548 4.42 -7.32 -1.02
CA MET A 548 5.27 -6.28 -0.44
C MET A 548 6.73 -6.31 -0.94
N ASN A 549 7.08 -7.32 -1.73
CA ASN A 549 8.42 -7.50 -2.27
C ASN A 549 8.43 -7.65 -3.79
N TYR A 550 7.45 -7.08 -4.49
CA TYR A 550 7.37 -7.14 -5.96
C TYR A 550 8.66 -6.68 -6.65
N GLY A 551 9.33 -5.68 -6.10
CA GLY A 551 10.61 -5.22 -6.59
C GLY A 551 11.73 -6.26 -6.62
N LYS A 552 11.54 -7.42 -6.00
CA LYS A 552 12.51 -8.54 -6.04
C LYS A 552 12.26 -9.49 -7.22
N PHE A 553 11.11 -9.41 -7.85
CA PHE A 553 10.89 -10.04 -9.15
C PHE A 553 11.60 -9.27 -10.25
N LYS A 554 11.84 -9.94 -11.39
CA LYS A 554 12.49 -9.29 -12.54
C LYS A 554 11.78 -7.98 -12.90
N PRO A 555 12.51 -6.89 -13.20
CA PRO A 555 11.91 -5.57 -13.39
C PRO A 555 10.99 -5.47 -14.61
N ASP A 556 11.20 -6.30 -15.60
CA ASP A 556 10.45 -6.41 -16.85
C ASP A 556 9.29 -7.43 -16.79
N VAL A 557 9.09 -8.08 -15.66
CA VAL A 557 7.94 -8.95 -15.38
C VAL A 557 6.87 -8.13 -14.66
N ARG A 558 5.63 -8.22 -15.14
CA ARG A 558 4.49 -7.60 -14.46
C ARG A 558 3.93 -8.54 -13.41
N VAL A 559 3.94 -8.12 -12.14
CA VAL A 559 3.43 -8.91 -11.02
C VAL A 559 2.11 -8.32 -10.55
N ILE A 560 1.07 -9.14 -10.47
CA ILE A 560 -0.29 -8.72 -10.09
C ILE A 560 -0.79 -9.64 -8.98
N GLY A 561 -1.19 -9.05 -7.84
CA GLY A 561 -1.89 -9.77 -6.76
C GLY A 561 -3.39 -9.85 -7.04
N LEU A 562 -3.96 -11.05 -6.97
CA LEU A 562 -5.40 -11.21 -7.03
C LEU A 562 -6.04 -10.81 -5.69
N PRO A 563 -7.34 -10.43 -5.67
CA PRO A 563 -7.98 -9.93 -4.47
C PRO A 563 -8.08 -10.96 -3.35
N LEU A 564 -8.17 -10.46 -2.11
CA LEU A 564 -8.20 -11.23 -0.86
C LEU A 564 -9.40 -12.17 -0.73
N HIS A 565 -10.52 -11.79 -1.34
CA HIS A 565 -11.78 -12.53 -1.27
C HIS A 565 -12.24 -12.86 -2.69
N PRO A 566 -11.84 -14.00 -3.22
CA PRO A 566 -12.22 -14.37 -4.59
C PRO A 566 -13.73 -14.63 -4.77
N GLY A 567 -14.53 -14.62 -3.71
CA GLY A 567 -15.97 -14.85 -3.75
C GLY A 567 -16.44 -15.79 -2.65
N GLU A 568 -17.70 -16.20 -2.68
CA GLU A 568 -18.19 -17.28 -1.84
C GLU A 568 -17.40 -18.54 -2.19
N GLN A 569 -16.72 -19.10 -1.20
CA GLN A 569 -16.02 -20.35 -1.41
C GLN A 569 -17.05 -21.43 -1.66
N PRO A 570 -16.92 -22.22 -2.75
CA PRO A 570 -17.80 -23.35 -2.94
C PRO A 570 -17.72 -24.28 -1.72
N SER A 571 -18.87 -24.75 -1.26
CA SER A 571 -18.89 -25.77 -0.23
C SER A 571 -18.02 -26.96 -0.66
N PRO A 572 -17.28 -27.61 0.22
CA PRO A 572 -16.60 -28.87 -0.09
C PRO A 572 -17.51 -29.91 -0.75
N ASP A 573 -18.83 -29.83 -0.49
CA ASP A 573 -19.84 -30.69 -1.07
C ASP A 573 -20.21 -30.32 -2.52
N GLN A 574 -19.80 -29.18 -3.03
CA GLN A 574 -19.98 -28.76 -4.43
C GLN A 574 -18.86 -29.24 -5.38
N TYR A 575 -18.08 -30.16 -4.96
CA TYR A 575 -17.17 -30.91 -5.82
C TYR A 575 -17.95 -32.05 -6.45
N PRO A 576 -17.90 -32.28 -7.76
CA PRO A 576 -16.98 -31.72 -8.76
C PRO A 576 -17.49 -30.46 -9.43
N LEU A 577 -16.59 -29.82 -10.21
CA LEU A 577 -16.96 -28.81 -11.17
C LEU A 577 -18.01 -29.33 -12.15
N VAL A 578 -19.21 -28.76 -12.14
CA VAL A 578 -20.16 -28.98 -13.23
C VAL A 578 -19.72 -28.10 -14.39
N GLN A 579 -19.33 -28.68 -15.49
CA GLN A 579 -18.94 -27.96 -16.69
C GLN A 579 -20.09 -27.06 -17.16
N GLY A 580 -19.78 -25.82 -17.50
CA GLY A 580 -20.78 -24.80 -17.82
C GLY A 580 -21.28 -24.04 -16.61
N GLU A 581 -20.71 -24.28 -15.43
CA GLU A 581 -20.96 -23.46 -14.23
C GLU A 581 -20.64 -21.98 -14.49
N ASN A 582 -21.48 -21.11 -13.98
CA ASN A 582 -21.21 -19.69 -14.06
C ASN A 582 -19.93 -19.39 -13.25
N PRO A 583 -18.85 -18.86 -13.85
CA PRO A 583 -17.61 -18.58 -13.13
C PRO A 583 -17.78 -17.65 -11.94
N LEU A 584 -18.87 -16.88 -11.88
CA LEU A 584 -19.21 -16.03 -10.75
C LEU A 584 -19.63 -16.79 -9.49
N THR A 585 -19.92 -18.09 -9.60
CA THR A 585 -20.11 -18.95 -8.43
C THR A 585 -18.77 -19.32 -7.77
N LEU A 586 -17.68 -19.27 -8.52
CA LEU A 586 -16.33 -19.60 -8.04
C LEU A 586 -15.61 -18.37 -7.46
N MET A 587 -15.78 -17.22 -8.09
CA MET A 587 -15.06 -15.99 -7.75
C MET A 587 -15.95 -14.76 -7.94
N GLN A 588 -15.61 -13.69 -7.26
CA GLN A 588 -16.25 -12.40 -7.53
C GLN A 588 -15.95 -11.94 -8.96
N ARG A 589 -16.93 -11.28 -9.57
CA ARG A 589 -16.84 -10.79 -10.95
C ARG A 589 -15.59 -9.92 -11.21
N PRO A 590 -15.16 -9.02 -10.32
CA PRO A 590 -13.94 -8.26 -10.54
C PRO A 590 -12.69 -9.13 -10.72
N THR A 591 -12.57 -10.21 -9.95
CA THR A 591 -11.44 -11.14 -10.05
C THR A 591 -11.44 -11.85 -11.41
N VAL A 592 -12.60 -12.34 -11.85
CA VAL A 592 -12.77 -12.96 -13.18
C VAL A 592 -12.40 -11.97 -14.28
N GLN A 593 -12.91 -10.73 -14.21
CA GLN A 593 -12.61 -9.70 -15.21
C GLN A 593 -11.12 -9.33 -15.24
N LEU A 594 -10.46 -9.27 -14.09
CA LEU A 594 -9.02 -9.01 -14.00
C LEU A 594 -8.24 -10.13 -14.71
N ILE A 595 -8.51 -11.39 -14.35
CA ILE A 595 -7.85 -12.55 -14.96
C ILE A 595 -8.06 -12.55 -16.48
N ASP A 596 -9.29 -12.42 -16.93
CA ASP A 596 -9.62 -12.46 -18.36
C ASP A 596 -9.00 -11.31 -19.14
N THR A 597 -8.95 -10.11 -18.55
CA THR A 597 -8.37 -8.96 -19.24
C THR A 597 -6.84 -9.09 -19.34
N VAL A 598 -6.20 -9.60 -18.30
CA VAL A 598 -4.75 -9.89 -18.32
C VAL A 598 -4.47 -11.01 -19.31
N ALA A 599 -5.24 -12.07 -19.29
CA ALA A 599 -5.09 -13.20 -20.18
C ALA A 599 -5.24 -12.83 -21.66
N ARG A 600 -6.20 -11.96 -22.01
CA ARG A 600 -6.39 -11.47 -23.40
C ARG A 600 -5.23 -10.65 -23.94
N ARG A 601 -4.44 -10.04 -23.07
CA ARG A 601 -3.29 -9.21 -23.48
C ARG A 601 -2.02 -10.02 -23.67
N ASN A 602 -1.93 -11.15 -22.96
CA ASN A 602 -0.73 -11.94 -22.88
C ASN A 602 -1.07 -13.34 -23.41
N GLY A 603 -0.36 -13.83 -24.42
CA GLY A 603 -0.50 -15.20 -24.91
C GLY A 603 -0.04 -16.25 -23.88
N ARG A 604 0.69 -15.81 -22.87
CA ARG A 604 1.30 -16.60 -21.80
C ARG A 604 1.06 -15.93 -20.46
N LEU A 605 0.66 -16.69 -19.46
CA LEU A 605 0.38 -16.19 -18.11
C LEU A 605 0.92 -17.16 -17.07
N TRP A 606 1.70 -16.66 -16.14
CA TRP A 606 2.15 -17.40 -14.99
C TRP A 606 1.25 -17.15 -13.78
N VAL A 607 0.93 -18.19 -13.05
CA VAL A 607 0.14 -18.07 -11.82
C VAL A 607 0.87 -18.77 -10.68
N LEU A 608 1.07 -18.04 -9.58
CA LEU A 608 1.68 -18.53 -8.36
C LEU A 608 0.57 -18.92 -7.38
N TYR A 609 0.49 -20.20 -7.06
CA TYR A 609 -0.46 -20.78 -6.13
C TYR A 609 0.20 -21.13 -4.81
N ASP A 610 -0.52 -20.97 -3.72
CA ASP A 610 -0.16 -21.57 -2.44
C ASP A 610 -0.39 -23.09 -2.48
N ASN A 611 0.59 -23.83 -2.02
CA ASN A 611 0.46 -25.26 -1.80
C ASN A 611 0.34 -25.60 -0.31
N SER A 612 -0.06 -24.63 0.54
CA SER A 612 -0.25 -24.90 1.95
C SER A 612 -1.34 -25.97 2.13
N GLN A 613 -1.11 -26.88 3.04
CA GLN A 613 -2.05 -27.97 3.38
C GLN A 613 -3.35 -27.44 4.03
N PHE A 614 -3.42 -26.14 4.31
CA PHE A 614 -4.54 -25.49 4.97
C PHE A 614 -5.71 -25.12 4.05
N ILE A 615 -5.48 -25.10 2.71
CA ILE A 615 -6.55 -24.84 1.74
C ILE A 615 -6.87 -26.16 1.02
N PRO A 616 -8.01 -26.78 1.30
CA PRO A 616 -8.42 -27.99 0.59
C PRO A 616 -8.43 -27.76 -0.92
N TRP A 617 -8.01 -28.75 -1.67
CA TRP A 617 -7.94 -28.70 -3.13
C TRP A 617 -9.26 -28.25 -3.77
N SER A 618 -10.39 -28.72 -3.23
CA SER A 618 -11.74 -28.43 -3.72
C SER A 618 -12.15 -26.95 -3.62
N ILE A 619 -11.48 -26.14 -2.80
CA ILE A 619 -11.83 -24.73 -2.58
C ILE A 619 -10.81 -23.76 -3.18
N ARG A 620 -10.10 -24.14 -4.23
CA ARG A 620 -9.13 -23.28 -4.95
C ARG A 620 -9.79 -22.61 -6.17
N PRO A 621 -10.59 -21.57 -6.00
CA PRO A 621 -11.45 -21.04 -7.06
C PRO A 621 -10.67 -20.50 -8.25
N VAL A 622 -9.54 -19.81 -8.01
CA VAL A 622 -8.70 -19.28 -9.10
C VAL A 622 -8.15 -20.39 -9.96
N GLU A 623 -7.59 -21.44 -9.34
CA GLU A 623 -7.02 -22.57 -10.05
C GLU A 623 -8.08 -23.35 -10.83
N ARG A 624 -9.26 -23.59 -10.21
CA ARG A 624 -10.41 -24.20 -10.88
C ARG A 624 -10.85 -23.40 -12.10
N TYR A 625 -10.91 -22.05 -11.97
CA TYR A 625 -11.24 -21.18 -13.09
C TYR A 625 -10.20 -21.30 -14.22
N MET A 626 -8.93 -21.16 -13.86
CA MET A 626 -7.82 -21.19 -14.84
C MET A 626 -7.79 -22.49 -15.63
N THR A 627 -7.97 -23.63 -14.99
CA THR A 627 -7.96 -24.94 -15.65
C THR A 627 -9.18 -25.22 -16.53
N GLN A 628 -10.29 -24.51 -16.30
CA GLN A 628 -11.48 -24.61 -17.16
C GLN A 628 -11.41 -23.73 -18.40
N TYR A 629 -10.77 -22.56 -18.29
CA TYR A 629 -10.84 -21.55 -19.34
C TYR A 629 -9.55 -21.41 -20.13
N TYR A 630 -8.41 -21.85 -19.57
CA TYR A 630 -7.10 -21.73 -20.17
C TYR A 630 -6.38 -23.08 -20.20
N PHE A 631 -5.23 -23.14 -20.86
CA PHE A 631 -4.49 -24.37 -21.11
C PHE A 631 -3.24 -24.42 -20.23
N PRO A 632 -3.18 -25.29 -19.19
CA PRO A 632 -1.96 -25.48 -18.42
C PRO A 632 -0.86 -26.10 -19.29
N VAL A 633 0.31 -25.46 -19.27
CA VAL A 633 1.48 -25.85 -20.08
C VAL A 633 2.47 -26.63 -19.23
N GLN A 634 2.86 -26.07 -18.10
CA GLN A 634 3.80 -26.67 -17.17
C GLN A 634 3.56 -26.19 -15.74
N GLU A 635 3.95 -27.02 -14.80
CA GLU A 635 3.88 -26.73 -13.37
C GLU A 635 5.23 -27.00 -12.72
N GLN A 636 5.62 -26.07 -11.83
CA GLN A 636 6.82 -26.19 -11.00
C GLN A 636 6.41 -26.10 -9.53
N VAL A 637 6.77 -27.11 -8.74
CA VAL A 637 6.61 -27.09 -7.30
C VAL A 637 7.90 -26.56 -6.69
N LEU A 638 7.82 -25.40 -6.05
CA LEU A 638 8.96 -24.70 -5.47
C LEU A 638 8.83 -24.69 -3.94
N SER A 639 9.88 -25.08 -3.24
CA SER A 639 9.90 -25.15 -1.78
C SER A 639 10.92 -24.18 -1.21
N GLY A 640 10.49 -23.35 -0.25
CA GLY A 640 11.36 -22.55 0.59
C GLY A 640 11.85 -23.33 1.83
N GLU A 641 12.94 -22.88 2.44
CA GLU A 641 13.49 -23.53 3.67
C GLU A 641 12.55 -23.42 4.88
N ASP A 642 11.65 -22.44 4.88
CA ASP A 642 10.69 -22.20 5.97
C ASP A 642 9.42 -23.10 5.87
N GLY A 643 9.47 -24.16 5.06
CA GLY A 643 8.33 -25.03 4.80
C GLY A 643 7.27 -24.40 3.89
N LEU A 644 7.53 -23.22 3.33
CA LEU A 644 6.67 -22.59 2.34
C LEU A 644 6.81 -23.33 1.02
N VAL A 645 5.70 -23.89 0.53
CA VAL A 645 5.64 -24.59 -0.76
C VAL A 645 4.67 -23.83 -1.65
N VAL A 646 5.10 -23.47 -2.84
CA VAL A 646 4.28 -22.82 -3.86
C VAL A 646 4.30 -23.61 -5.15
N ARG A 647 3.26 -23.46 -5.94
CA ARG A 647 3.14 -24.03 -7.29
C ARG A 647 3.11 -22.89 -8.28
N LEU A 648 4.05 -22.89 -9.20
CA LEU A 648 4.14 -21.96 -10.31
C LEU A 648 3.62 -22.67 -11.56
N VAL A 649 2.48 -22.23 -12.09
CA VAL A 649 1.83 -22.84 -13.25
C VAL A 649 1.81 -21.85 -14.40
N GLU A 650 2.29 -22.30 -15.55
CA GLU A 650 2.19 -21.57 -16.81
C GLU A 650 0.91 -21.94 -17.54
N TYR A 651 0.18 -20.94 -18.01
CA TYR A 651 -1.01 -21.10 -18.84
C TYR A 651 -0.83 -20.45 -20.20
N HIS A 652 -1.26 -21.15 -21.24
CA HIS A 652 -1.46 -20.54 -22.55
C HIS A 652 -2.84 -19.92 -22.63
N THR A 653 -2.90 -18.62 -22.99
CA THR A 653 -4.12 -17.79 -22.87
C THR A 653 -4.59 -17.18 -24.19
N ALA A 654 -3.88 -17.42 -25.29
CA ALA A 654 -4.14 -16.78 -26.58
C ALA A 654 -5.41 -17.25 -27.29
N VAL A 655 -6.28 -18.01 -26.62
CA VAL A 655 -7.41 -18.70 -27.24
C VAL A 655 -8.74 -18.21 -26.67
N SER A 656 -9.84 -18.58 -27.38
CA SER A 656 -11.23 -18.26 -27.02
C SER A 656 -11.54 -18.49 -25.54
N HIS A 657 -12.17 -17.48 -24.95
CA HIS A 657 -12.57 -17.46 -23.54
C HIS A 657 -13.94 -18.11 -23.27
N ALA A 658 -14.56 -18.69 -24.31
CA ALA A 658 -15.78 -19.45 -24.10
C ALA A 658 -15.41 -20.84 -23.57
N PRO A 659 -16.11 -21.36 -22.55
CA PRO A 659 -15.93 -22.71 -22.10
C PRO A 659 -16.15 -23.66 -23.29
N PHE A 660 -15.19 -24.49 -23.63
CA PHE A 660 -15.28 -25.40 -24.75
C PHE A 660 -16.48 -26.36 -24.63
N ALA A 661 -16.94 -26.63 -23.42
CA ALA A 661 -18.16 -27.40 -23.16
C ALA A 661 -19.41 -26.88 -23.88
N MET A 662 -19.43 -25.62 -24.30
CA MET A 662 -20.56 -25.06 -25.06
C MET A 662 -20.37 -25.03 -26.57
N GLN A 663 -19.23 -25.53 -27.07
CA GLN A 663 -18.93 -25.54 -28.51
C GLN A 663 -18.68 -27.00 -28.95
N PRO A 664 -19.19 -27.42 -30.12
CA PRO A 664 -18.89 -28.74 -30.62
C PRO A 664 -17.39 -28.87 -30.91
N ALA A 665 -16.81 -30.03 -30.67
CA ALA A 665 -15.42 -30.31 -30.98
C ALA A 665 -15.16 -30.09 -32.48
N GLN A 666 -13.98 -29.55 -32.83
CA GLN A 666 -13.57 -29.36 -34.22
C GLN A 666 -13.43 -30.70 -34.98
N GLN A 667 -13.03 -31.73 -34.29
CA GLN A 667 -12.87 -33.04 -34.84
C GLN A 667 -13.54 -34.08 -33.94
N SER A 668 -14.50 -34.83 -34.50
CA SER A 668 -15.12 -35.96 -33.84
C SER A 668 -14.19 -37.16 -33.85
N LEU A 669 -14.10 -37.84 -32.74
CA LEU A 669 -13.28 -39.04 -32.54
C LEU A 669 -14.16 -40.20 -32.01
N SER A 670 -13.63 -41.39 -32.04
CA SER A 670 -14.23 -42.57 -31.43
C SER A 670 -13.15 -43.49 -30.88
N VAL A 671 -12.51 -43.04 -29.80
CA VAL A 671 -11.43 -43.79 -29.16
C VAL A 671 -11.88 -44.13 -27.74
N CYS A 672 -12.06 -45.40 -27.44
CA CYS A 672 -12.49 -45.81 -26.10
C CYS A 672 -11.39 -46.61 -25.40
N PHE A 673 -11.38 -46.53 -24.08
CA PHE A 673 -10.44 -47.18 -23.18
C PHE A 673 -11.20 -48.08 -22.24
N ALA A 674 -10.89 -49.38 -22.30
CA ALA A 674 -11.51 -50.46 -21.51
C ALA A 674 -13.07 -50.44 -21.54
N GLU A 675 -13.69 -49.96 -22.62
CA GLU A 675 -15.15 -49.76 -22.71
C GLU A 675 -15.74 -48.94 -21.54
N GLN A 676 -14.92 -48.10 -20.90
CA GLN A 676 -15.32 -47.23 -19.75
C GLN A 676 -15.25 -45.76 -20.10
N LEU A 677 -14.15 -45.30 -20.69
CA LEU A 677 -13.88 -43.92 -21.01
C LEU A 677 -13.69 -43.76 -22.52
N CYS A 678 -14.41 -42.86 -23.14
CA CYS A 678 -14.30 -42.56 -24.55
C CYS A 678 -13.92 -41.11 -24.84
N LEU A 679 -12.89 -40.90 -25.64
CA LEU A 679 -12.53 -39.64 -26.25
C LEU A 679 -13.38 -39.46 -27.52
N LYS A 680 -14.31 -38.53 -27.50
CA LYS A 680 -15.27 -38.26 -28.55
C LYS A 680 -14.98 -37.04 -29.39
N GLY A 681 -14.18 -36.13 -28.88
CA GLY A 681 -13.86 -34.89 -29.58
C GLY A 681 -12.50 -34.31 -29.22
N LEU A 682 -11.96 -33.57 -30.17
CA LEU A 682 -10.72 -32.79 -29.96
C LEU A 682 -10.80 -31.45 -30.69
N THR A 683 -10.28 -30.45 -30.06
CA THR A 683 -10.12 -29.12 -30.61
C THR A 683 -8.69 -28.65 -30.43
N LEU A 684 -8.02 -28.24 -31.52
CA LEU A 684 -6.74 -27.54 -31.49
C LEU A 684 -7.00 -26.02 -31.59
N SER A 685 -6.81 -25.34 -30.49
CA SER A 685 -6.97 -23.89 -30.47
C SER A 685 -5.71 -23.25 -31.03
N GLY A 686 -5.76 -22.60 -32.18
CA GLY A 686 -4.58 -22.06 -32.89
C GLY A 686 -4.34 -22.75 -34.25
N GLY A 687 -5.12 -23.80 -34.57
CA GLY A 687 -5.00 -24.51 -35.86
C GLY A 687 -4.09 -25.72 -35.82
N LYS A 688 -3.52 -26.07 -36.98
CA LYS A 688 -2.70 -27.29 -37.12
C LYS A 688 -1.23 -27.00 -37.49
N ARG A 689 -0.85 -25.70 -37.52
CA ARG A 689 0.51 -25.27 -37.87
C ARG A 689 1.08 -24.49 -36.69
N PHE A 690 2.29 -24.87 -36.31
CA PHE A 690 2.98 -24.29 -35.16
C PHE A 690 4.47 -24.18 -35.51
N ASP A 691 5.11 -23.16 -34.96
CA ASP A 691 6.55 -22.97 -35.03
C ASP A 691 7.26 -23.76 -33.92
N GLU A 692 8.57 -24.02 -34.09
CA GLU A 692 9.35 -24.65 -33.04
C GLU A 692 9.30 -23.75 -31.75
N GLY A 693 9.19 -24.40 -30.59
CA GLY A 693 9.06 -23.71 -29.30
C GLY A 693 7.66 -23.17 -28.95
N GLU A 694 6.72 -23.18 -29.90
CA GLU A 694 5.34 -22.79 -29.64
C GLU A 694 4.59 -23.79 -28.76
N VAL A 695 3.44 -23.38 -28.28
CA VAL A 695 2.56 -24.19 -27.42
C VAL A 695 1.32 -24.61 -28.22
N ILE A 696 1.04 -25.89 -28.22
CA ILE A 696 -0.14 -26.47 -28.82
C ILE A 696 -1.24 -26.58 -27.74
N PRO A 697 -2.27 -25.75 -27.76
CA PRO A 697 -3.38 -25.83 -26.82
C PRO A 697 -4.41 -26.86 -27.33
N ILE A 698 -4.70 -27.84 -26.49
CA ILE A 698 -5.49 -29.01 -26.83
C ILE A 698 -6.67 -29.14 -25.87
N ALA A 699 -7.89 -29.09 -26.39
CA ALA A 699 -9.09 -29.39 -25.63
C ALA A 699 -9.63 -30.75 -26.07
N THR A 700 -9.80 -31.69 -25.13
CA THR A 700 -10.31 -33.05 -25.37
C THR A 700 -11.68 -33.24 -24.75
N GLU A 701 -12.62 -33.79 -25.50
CA GLU A 701 -13.99 -34.08 -25.07
C GLU A 701 -14.13 -35.57 -24.74
N TRP A 702 -14.41 -35.87 -23.49
CA TRP A 702 -14.50 -37.19 -22.95
C TRP A 702 -15.90 -37.56 -22.49
N TYR A 703 -16.20 -38.83 -22.45
CA TYR A 703 -17.43 -39.40 -21.89
C TYR A 703 -17.12 -40.69 -21.11
N ALA A 704 -17.80 -40.84 -19.99
CA ALA A 704 -17.90 -42.12 -19.30
C ALA A 704 -19.08 -42.92 -19.87
N LEU A 705 -18.89 -44.19 -20.19
CA LEU A 705 -19.97 -45.05 -20.67
C LEU A 705 -20.80 -45.72 -19.55
N GLY A 706 -20.38 -45.55 -18.31
CA GLY A 706 -21.01 -46.03 -17.10
C GLY A 706 -20.38 -45.37 -15.87
N GLU A 707 -20.68 -45.91 -14.70
CA GLU A 707 -20.00 -45.49 -13.46
C GLU A 707 -18.52 -45.90 -13.49
N VAL A 708 -17.63 -44.96 -13.20
CA VAL A 708 -16.18 -45.19 -13.21
C VAL A 708 -15.66 -45.12 -11.76
N PRO A 709 -15.31 -46.26 -11.16
CA PRO A 709 -14.95 -46.30 -9.73
C PRO A 709 -13.52 -45.83 -9.42
N THR A 710 -12.71 -45.62 -10.48
CA THR A 710 -11.27 -45.33 -10.35
C THR A 710 -10.95 -44.00 -10.96
N ASP A 711 -10.06 -43.24 -10.31
CA ASP A 711 -9.53 -41.98 -10.83
C ASP A 711 -8.36 -42.23 -11.77
N TYR A 712 -8.60 -41.98 -13.06
CA TYR A 712 -7.61 -42.14 -14.11
C TYR A 712 -6.86 -40.85 -14.42
N VAL A 713 -5.59 -41.00 -14.78
CA VAL A 713 -4.74 -39.99 -15.36
C VAL A 713 -4.78 -40.07 -16.87
N ILE A 714 -4.91 -38.92 -17.53
CA ILE A 714 -4.84 -38.83 -18.98
C ILE A 714 -3.45 -38.33 -19.35
N ALA A 715 -2.78 -38.98 -20.26
CA ALA A 715 -1.51 -38.59 -20.85
C ALA A 715 -1.67 -38.28 -22.33
N LEU A 716 -1.18 -37.11 -22.78
CA LEU A 716 -1.14 -36.72 -24.18
C LEU A 716 0.30 -36.52 -24.64
N PHE A 717 0.64 -37.13 -25.77
CA PHE A 717 1.96 -37.05 -26.34
C PHE A 717 1.91 -36.53 -27.78
N LEU A 718 2.97 -35.86 -28.20
CA LEU A 718 3.26 -35.55 -29.59
C LEU A 718 4.32 -36.57 -30.10
N ALA A 719 4.05 -37.24 -31.20
CA ALA A 719 4.93 -38.25 -31.75
C ALA A 719 5.25 -37.98 -33.22
N ASP A 720 6.41 -38.47 -33.66
CA ASP A 720 6.84 -38.43 -35.05
C ASP A 720 6.16 -39.55 -35.88
N ALA A 721 6.43 -39.60 -37.16
CA ALA A 721 5.89 -40.61 -38.08
C ALA A 721 6.25 -42.06 -37.69
N LYS A 722 7.20 -42.29 -36.78
CA LYS A 722 7.59 -43.59 -36.24
C LYS A 722 6.97 -43.90 -34.89
N ASN A 723 6.03 -43.07 -34.43
CA ASN A 723 5.42 -43.14 -33.10
C ASN A 723 6.44 -42.88 -31.95
N GLN A 724 7.58 -42.23 -32.22
CA GLN A 724 8.50 -41.81 -31.16
C GLN A 724 8.00 -40.52 -30.54
N VAL A 725 7.81 -40.54 -29.23
CA VAL A 725 7.36 -39.37 -28.48
C VAL A 725 8.45 -38.30 -28.50
N VAL A 726 8.10 -37.08 -28.98
CA VAL A 726 8.99 -35.90 -29.07
C VAL A 726 8.65 -34.82 -28.07
N ALA A 727 7.39 -34.77 -27.61
CA ALA A 727 6.91 -33.85 -26.56
C ALA A 727 5.69 -34.45 -25.84
N GLN A 728 5.39 -33.97 -24.66
CA GLN A 728 4.31 -34.48 -23.81
C GLN A 728 3.65 -33.32 -23.07
N ALA A 729 2.32 -33.37 -22.93
CA ALA A 729 1.61 -32.54 -21.96
C ALA A 729 1.87 -33.05 -20.53
N GLN A 730 1.72 -32.18 -19.56
CA GLN A 730 1.80 -32.58 -18.16
C GLN A 730 0.69 -33.61 -17.85
N ASP A 731 1.05 -34.76 -17.31
CA ASP A 731 0.11 -35.80 -16.90
C ASP A 731 -0.69 -35.34 -15.68
N SER A 732 -2.00 -35.44 -15.74
CA SER A 732 -2.88 -35.15 -14.60
C SER A 732 -4.19 -35.93 -14.71
N GLN A 733 -4.94 -36.00 -13.62
CA GLN A 733 -6.36 -36.30 -13.69
C GLN A 733 -7.09 -35.18 -14.46
N PRO A 734 -8.27 -35.48 -15.06
CA PRO A 734 -8.99 -34.48 -15.84
C PRO A 734 -9.23 -33.16 -15.10
N VAL A 735 -9.20 -32.07 -15.87
CA VAL A 735 -9.33 -30.70 -15.38
C VAL A 735 -8.31 -30.42 -14.26
N ALA A 736 -7.06 -30.85 -14.46
CA ALA A 736 -5.98 -30.75 -13.48
C ALA A 736 -6.33 -31.33 -12.08
N GLY A 737 -7.16 -32.36 -12.02
CA GLY A 737 -7.61 -33.03 -10.80
C GLY A 737 -8.91 -32.46 -10.18
N PHE A 738 -9.48 -31.42 -10.75
CA PHE A 738 -10.74 -30.86 -10.23
C PHE A 738 -12.00 -31.63 -10.67
N TYR A 739 -11.89 -32.53 -11.64
CA TYR A 739 -12.99 -33.38 -12.07
C TYR A 739 -12.51 -34.82 -12.34
N PRO A 740 -12.15 -35.54 -11.26
CA PRO A 740 -11.67 -36.93 -11.42
C PRO A 740 -12.71 -37.82 -12.04
N THR A 741 -12.27 -38.88 -12.75
CA THR A 741 -13.15 -39.76 -13.53
C THR A 741 -14.19 -40.51 -12.69
N SER A 742 -13.91 -40.77 -11.40
CA SER A 742 -14.87 -41.39 -10.47
C SER A 742 -16.12 -40.54 -10.20
N GLN A 743 -16.07 -39.27 -10.55
CA GLN A 743 -17.18 -38.36 -10.34
C GLN A 743 -17.92 -37.98 -11.64
N TRP A 744 -17.53 -38.57 -12.76
CA TRP A 744 -18.17 -38.28 -14.04
C TRP A 744 -19.58 -38.86 -14.09
N GLN A 745 -20.50 -38.08 -14.59
CA GLN A 745 -21.84 -38.59 -14.90
C GLN A 745 -21.79 -39.38 -16.19
N PRO A 746 -22.37 -40.61 -16.22
CA PRO A 746 -22.42 -41.39 -17.45
C PRO A 746 -23.05 -40.61 -18.60
N PHE A 747 -22.45 -40.70 -19.76
CA PHE A 747 -22.86 -40.05 -21.01
C PHE A 747 -22.89 -38.53 -21.00
N ALA A 748 -22.38 -37.87 -19.95
CA ALA A 748 -22.18 -36.41 -19.92
C ALA A 748 -20.79 -36.04 -20.50
N PRO A 749 -20.70 -34.97 -21.34
CA PRO A 749 -19.42 -34.57 -21.90
C PRO A 749 -18.54 -33.91 -20.81
N VAL A 750 -17.25 -34.26 -20.81
CA VAL A 750 -16.22 -33.68 -19.96
C VAL A 750 -15.11 -33.12 -20.84
N TRP A 751 -14.89 -31.81 -20.75
CA TRP A 751 -13.80 -31.14 -21.45
C TRP A 751 -12.58 -31.02 -20.56
N ASP A 752 -11.43 -31.48 -21.08
CA ASP A 752 -10.15 -31.42 -20.42
C ASP A 752 -9.16 -30.63 -21.27
N HIS A 753 -8.59 -29.59 -20.69
CA HIS A 753 -7.68 -28.65 -21.36
C HIS A 753 -6.24 -28.99 -21.01
N ARG A 754 -5.41 -29.12 -22.03
CA ARG A 754 -3.98 -29.39 -21.89
C ARG A 754 -3.18 -28.61 -22.93
N ALA A 755 -1.89 -28.48 -22.69
CA ALA A 755 -1.01 -27.90 -23.68
C ALA A 755 0.28 -28.72 -23.82
N ILE A 756 0.83 -28.74 -25.02
CA ILE A 756 2.14 -29.35 -25.31
C ILE A 756 3.06 -28.24 -25.80
N ARG A 757 4.16 -28.03 -25.13
CA ARG A 757 5.22 -27.11 -25.59
C ARG A 757 6.11 -27.89 -26.56
N LEU A 758 6.29 -27.34 -27.75
CA LEU A 758 7.23 -27.85 -28.74
C LEU A 758 8.68 -27.63 -28.31
N PRO A 759 9.58 -28.59 -28.45
CA PRO A 759 11.02 -28.35 -28.27
C PRO A 759 11.56 -27.33 -29.27
N ASN A 760 12.50 -26.46 -28.85
CA ASN A 760 13.12 -25.46 -29.71
C ASN A 760 13.98 -26.01 -30.87
N ALA A 761 14.27 -27.32 -30.89
CA ALA A 761 15.07 -27.98 -31.93
C ALA A 761 14.26 -29.10 -32.60
N LEU A 762 12.94 -28.97 -32.62
CA LEU A 762 12.09 -29.98 -33.25
C LEU A 762 12.21 -29.83 -34.79
N PRO A 763 12.51 -30.90 -35.53
CA PRO A 763 12.58 -30.82 -36.99
C PRO A 763 11.22 -30.43 -37.60
N ALA A 764 11.25 -29.58 -38.64
CA ALA A 764 10.05 -29.28 -39.40
C ALA A 764 9.48 -30.60 -40.04
N GLY A 765 8.18 -30.79 -39.93
CA GLY A 765 7.53 -31.99 -40.40
C GLY A 765 6.13 -32.22 -39.85
N GLU A 766 5.56 -33.38 -40.19
CA GLU A 766 4.26 -33.77 -39.67
C GLU A 766 4.42 -34.64 -38.41
N TYR A 767 3.64 -34.31 -37.42
CA TYR A 767 3.54 -35.00 -36.15
C TYR A 767 2.09 -35.35 -35.86
N HIS A 768 1.85 -36.30 -34.96
CA HIS A 768 0.51 -36.68 -34.56
C HIS A 768 0.42 -36.85 -33.05
N LEU A 769 -0.81 -36.81 -32.53
CA LEU A 769 -1.08 -36.96 -31.12
C LEU A 769 -1.30 -38.40 -30.73
N LEU A 770 -0.71 -38.80 -29.61
CA LEU A 770 -0.98 -40.03 -28.92
C LEU A 770 -1.66 -39.76 -27.59
N VAL A 771 -2.54 -40.69 -27.16
CA VAL A 771 -3.22 -40.62 -25.88
C VAL A 771 -3.18 -41.93 -25.15
N ALA A 772 -2.95 -41.89 -23.85
CA ALA A 772 -3.03 -43.01 -22.94
C ALA A 772 -3.82 -42.65 -21.69
N VAL A 773 -4.51 -43.63 -21.13
CA VAL A 773 -5.23 -43.50 -19.85
C VAL A 773 -4.69 -44.54 -18.89
N TYR A 774 -4.35 -44.11 -17.68
CA TYR A 774 -3.74 -44.99 -16.69
C TYR A 774 -4.12 -44.61 -15.25
N HIS A 775 -3.85 -45.51 -14.32
CA HIS A 775 -3.93 -45.26 -12.89
C HIS A 775 -2.76 -45.94 -12.17
N PHE A 776 -2.53 -45.58 -10.94
CA PHE A 776 -1.63 -46.29 -10.05
C PHE A 776 -2.44 -47.24 -9.17
N ASP A 777 -2.05 -48.48 -9.12
CA ASP A 777 -2.66 -49.46 -8.22
C ASP A 777 -2.29 -49.19 -6.75
N SER A 778 -2.85 -49.98 -5.84
CA SER A 778 -2.57 -49.86 -4.39
C SER A 778 -1.09 -50.09 -4.01
N ARG A 779 -0.27 -50.61 -4.94
CA ARG A 779 1.17 -50.82 -4.78
C ARG A 779 2.01 -49.77 -5.48
N GLY A 780 1.37 -48.76 -6.06
CA GLY A 780 2.04 -47.68 -6.80
C GLY A 780 2.52 -48.11 -8.20
N GLN A 781 2.04 -49.24 -8.74
CA GLN A 781 2.37 -49.67 -10.10
C GLN A 781 1.44 -48.98 -11.10
N LEU A 782 2.02 -48.47 -12.20
CA LEU A 782 1.28 -47.84 -13.28
C LEU A 782 0.56 -48.95 -14.11
N THR A 783 -0.76 -48.83 -14.21
CA THR A 783 -1.60 -49.71 -15.02
C THR A 783 -2.32 -48.90 -16.08
N ARG A 784 -2.04 -49.15 -17.35
CA ARG A 784 -2.70 -48.51 -18.49
C ARG A 784 -3.97 -49.23 -18.88
N LEU A 785 -5.00 -48.51 -19.28
CA LEU A 785 -6.21 -49.07 -19.84
C LEU A 785 -5.97 -49.56 -21.29
N PRO A 786 -6.52 -50.71 -21.67
CA PRO A 786 -6.51 -51.16 -23.07
C PRO A 786 -7.37 -50.23 -23.94
N VAL A 787 -6.92 -50.03 -25.18
CA VAL A 787 -7.60 -49.23 -26.21
C VAL A 787 -8.37 -50.13 -27.14
N ASP A 788 -9.53 -49.73 -27.63
CA ASP A 788 -10.29 -50.41 -28.65
C ASP A 788 -9.45 -50.61 -29.94
N ALA A 789 -9.57 -51.75 -30.55
CA ALA A 789 -8.64 -52.26 -31.56
C ALA A 789 -8.42 -51.36 -32.80
N ALA A 790 -9.39 -50.53 -33.16
CA ALA A 790 -9.31 -49.67 -34.36
C ALA A 790 -8.31 -48.50 -34.26
N SER A 791 -7.94 -48.05 -33.04
CA SER A 791 -7.10 -46.89 -32.80
C SER A 791 -5.81 -47.22 -32.04
N SER A 792 -5.60 -48.49 -31.67
CA SER A 792 -4.48 -48.88 -30.82
C SER A 792 -3.17 -49.03 -31.59
N LEU A 793 -2.08 -48.60 -30.97
CA LEU A 793 -0.73 -48.96 -31.38
C LEU A 793 -0.40 -50.39 -30.95
N GLU A 794 0.72 -50.92 -31.42
CA GLU A 794 1.17 -52.31 -31.14
C GLU A 794 1.15 -52.66 -29.63
N SER A 795 1.26 -51.70 -28.75
CA SER A 795 1.16 -51.89 -27.28
C SER A 795 -0.25 -52.23 -26.78
N GLY A 796 -1.30 -51.98 -27.55
CA GLY A 796 -2.70 -52.15 -27.15
C GLY A 796 -3.21 -51.18 -26.06
N THR A 797 -2.40 -50.25 -25.60
CA THR A 797 -2.71 -49.35 -24.46
C THR A 797 -2.49 -47.85 -24.75
N ILE A 798 -2.07 -47.51 -25.96
CA ILE A 798 -1.87 -46.17 -26.47
C ILE A 798 -2.65 -46.03 -27.76
N ALA A 799 -3.45 -44.99 -27.88
CA ALA A 799 -4.18 -44.65 -29.09
C ALA A 799 -3.47 -43.59 -29.90
N SER A 800 -3.42 -43.77 -31.23
CA SER A 800 -3.01 -42.73 -32.16
C SER A 800 -4.24 -41.97 -32.63
N LEU A 801 -4.19 -40.62 -32.51
CA LEU A 801 -5.29 -39.79 -32.95
C LEU A 801 -5.09 -39.37 -34.42
N PRO A 802 -6.14 -39.36 -35.25
CA PRO A 802 -6.07 -39.05 -36.68
C PRO A 802 -5.93 -37.52 -36.92
N ILE A 803 -4.92 -36.93 -36.32
CA ILE A 803 -4.68 -35.50 -36.42
C ILE A 803 -3.21 -35.26 -36.72
N ASN A 804 -2.94 -34.64 -37.86
CA ASN A 804 -1.61 -34.20 -38.22
C ASN A 804 -1.39 -32.74 -37.79
N ILE A 805 -0.29 -32.52 -37.09
CA ILE A 805 0.22 -31.25 -36.65
C ILE A 805 1.47 -30.95 -37.49
N LEU A 806 1.47 -29.84 -38.21
CA LEU A 806 2.60 -29.42 -39.00
C LEU A 806 3.48 -28.49 -38.17
N VAL A 807 4.73 -28.86 -37.96
CA VAL A 807 5.74 -28.00 -37.35
C VAL A 807 6.54 -27.34 -38.46
N GLU A 808 6.56 -26.02 -38.44
CA GLU A 808 7.32 -25.15 -39.35
C GLU A 808 8.60 -24.67 -38.66
N LYS A 809 9.58 -24.14 -39.42
CA LYS A 809 10.83 -23.58 -38.84
C LYS A 809 10.68 -22.10 -38.59
#